data_cbc8afa1091208af76e8e7dad755c247
#
_entry.id   cbc8afa1091208af76e8e7dad755c247
#
_cell.length_a   1.000
_cell.length_b   1.000
_cell.length_c   1.000
_cell.angle_alpha   90.00
_cell.angle_beta   90.00
_cell.angle_gamma   90.00
#
_symmetry.space_group_name_H-M   'P 1'
#
loop_
_entity.id
_entity.type
_entity.pdbx_description
1 polymer ?
#
loop_
_entity_poly.entity_id
_entity_poly.type
_entity_poly.pdbx_seq_one_letter_code
_entity_poly.pdbx_strand_id
1 'polypeptide(L)'
;MIINSQAFNARGKDARRIYMKLDEFRSRRPIDIIAKTNPILIIDEPQSVEGKRTKERLKEFHPLLTLRYSATPREYYNLIYRLDAMDAYNKKLVKKIAVKGITESGTTATESFVYLEGLNLSKSAPTATLQFDCKRASGIKPMSATVTEGYNLFDHSGELPEYRDGFVVKRIDGRDDSIEFINGIKLYAGDVIGKVDENQLRRIQIRETILSHIERERELFNKGIKVLSLFFIDEVDHYRVYDKNGQPQNGIFADMFEQEYADVVGNLQREFGDDEYMQYLASIPVEKTHAGYFSIDKKGRMINSKVGRKETTSDDIDAYDLIMKNKELLLDRDPKRSPVRFIFSHSALREGWDNPNVFQICTLKSSSSEIRKRQEVGRGMRLCVNQDGERMDAGVLGNDVQNVNVLTVIASESYESFAKGLQSEIAEDIADRPRAVTRDLFLNRVVTDDHGNEMVIDSDAASAIMYEMTVNRYVDRKGVLTDKYYEDKANGELKMAEEVKGFEAAVVDIIDSIYDPKAMKPENARSNNVELQVDEEKLNSKEFKALWSRINAKSVYVVDFDTDELVRKSIAALDSRLRVAKIYFKVEYGSMDEIQSKEQLRSGAAFVQESSCTIGIKHAIVASKRVTYDLVGRIVESTGLTRKAVIQILTGIHKATFDQFKYNPEEFILKASQLINDEKATAIIEHITYSVMDDHYGTDVFTEPTIKGKLGMNAMKAKKHLYDHIVYDSTNERDFASKLDTNSDVAVYV
;
A
#
# COMPACT_ATOMS: atom_id res chain seq x y z
N MET A 1 -38.90 14.26 15.38
CA MET A 1 -39.42 12.93 14.97
C MET A 1 -38.62 12.44 13.80
N ILE A 2 -38.22 11.17 13.79
CA ILE A 2 -37.50 10.54 12.66
C ILE A 2 -38.51 9.68 11.90
N ILE A 3 -38.56 9.82 10.58
CA ILE A 3 -39.49 9.09 9.69
C ILE A 3 -38.73 8.49 8.54
N ASN A 4 -38.85 7.18 8.36
CA ASN A 4 -38.35 6.52 7.17
C ASN A 4 -39.26 6.81 5.97
N SER A 5 -38.69 6.97 4.77
CA SER A 5 -39.43 7.22 3.53
C SER A 5 -40.53 6.16 3.25
N GLN A 6 -40.37 4.95 3.71
CA GLN A 6 -41.35 3.87 3.59
C GLN A 6 -42.68 4.21 4.33
N ALA A 7 -42.62 4.94 5.46
CA ALA A 7 -43.80 5.29 6.22
C ALA A 7 -44.82 6.12 5.42
N PHE A 8 -44.39 6.82 4.39
CA PHE A 8 -45.28 7.61 3.52
C PHE A 8 -45.25 7.16 2.04
N ASN A 9 -44.31 6.29 1.63
CA ASN A 9 -44.15 5.81 0.22
C ASN A 9 -44.57 4.36 -0.03
N ALA A 10 -44.80 3.54 0.99
CA ALA A 10 -45.16 2.15 0.83
C ALA A 10 -46.43 1.93 -0.03
N ARG A 11 -46.45 0.82 -0.78
CA ARG A 11 -47.56 0.49 -1.73
C ARG A 11 -48.71 -0.22 -1.09
N GLY A 12 -49.07 -0.15 0.08
CA GLY A 12 -50.25 -0.76 0.73
C GLY A 12 -51.03 0.26 1.54
N LYS A 13 -52.33 0.12 1.67
CA LYS A 13 -53.12 1.00 2.52
C LYS A 13 -52.67 0.87 3.98
N ASP A 14 -52.39 -0.35 4.43
CA ASP A 14 -51.99 -0.66 5.80
C ASP A 14 -50.51 -0.40 6.10
N ALA A 15 -49.69 -0.25 5.07
CA ALA A 15 -48.25 0.03 5.21
C ALA A 15 -47.92 1.52 5.43
N ARG A 16 -48.92 2.41 5.27
CA ARG A 16 -48.77 3.87 5.39
C ARG A 16 -49.44 4.42 6.63
N ARG A 17 -48.98 3.97 7.80
CA ARG A 17 -49.57 4.31 9.10
C ARG A 17 -49.71 5.81 9.31
N ILE A 18 -48.84 6.64 8.72
CA ILE A 18 -48.94 8.11 8.86
C ILE A 18 -50.21 8.71 8.24
N TYR A 19 -50.87 8.00 7.31
CA TYR A 19 -52.13 8.41 6.66
C TYR A 19 -53.37 7.74 7.27
N MET A 20 -53.18 6.80 8.20
CA MET A 20 -54.31 6.12 8.85
C MET A 20 -54.85 6.98 10.00
N LYS A 21 -56.16 6.93 10.22
CA LYS A 21 -56.77 7.50 11.42
C LYS A 21 -56.44 6.57 12.59
N LEU A 22 -55.71 7.06 13.55
CA LEU A 22 -55.27 6.30 14.71
C LEU A 22 -55.93 6.83 15.98
N ASP A 23 -56.37 5.93 16.85
CA ASP A 23 -57.02 6.29 18.11
C ASP A 23 -56.07 7.03 19.06
N GLU A 24 -54.78 6.68 19.04
CA GLU A 24 -53.71 7.38 19.74
C GLU A 24 -53.66 8.88 19.38
N PHE A 25 -54.15 9.25 18.19
CA PHE A 25 -54.21 10.61 17.66
C PHE A 25 -55.64 11.15 17.62
N ARG A 26 -56.55 10.63 18.48
CA ARG A 26 -57.96 11.02 18.55
C ARG A 26 -58.64 10.89 17.17
N SER A 27 -58.50 9.75 16.53
CA SER A 27 -59.02 9.40 15.20
C SER A 27 -58.63 10.39 14.08
N ARG A 28 -57.46 11.06 14.22
CA ARG A 28 -56.86 11.91 13.18
C ARG A 28 -55.69 11.18 12.51
N ARG A 29 -55.35 11.64 11.34
CA ARG A 29 -54.15 11.13 10.64
C ARG A 29 -52.91 11.83 11.24
N PRO A 30 -51.84 11.09 11.58
CA PRO A 30 -50.59 11.67 12.04
C PRO A 30 -50.05 12.80 11.15
N ILE A 31 -50.12 12.62 9.80
CA ILE A 31 -49.65 13.61 8.82
C ILE A 31 -50.33 14.98 9.02
N ASP A 32 -51.68 14.99 9.27
CA ASP A 32 -52.42 16.23 9.45
C ASP A 32 -52.02 16.99 10.72
N ILE A 33 -51.62 16.25 11.74
CA ILE A 33 -51.16 16.84 13.02
C ILE A 33 -49.76 17.43 12.82
N ILE A 34 -48.88 16.69 12.17
CA ILE A 34 -47.50 17.12 11.85
C ILE A 34 -47.55 18.38 10.98
N ALA A 35 -48.32 18.36 9.90
CA ALA A 35 -48.46 19.48 8.98
C ALA A 35 -48.92 20.79 9.70
N LYS A 36 -49.79 20.70 10.73
CA LYS A 36 -50.23 21.86 11.50
C LYS A 36 -49.12 22.50 12.34
N THR A 37 -48.04 21.82 12.61
CA THR A 37 -46.91 22.39 13.35
C THR A 37 -45.93 23.16 12.46
N ASN A 38 -46.13 23.17 11.12
CA ASN A 38 -45.22 23.74 10.14
C ASN A 38 -43.77 23.34 10.44
N PRO A 39 -43.43 22.03 10.38
CA PRO A 39 -42.16 21.53 10.85
C PRO A 39 -40.98 21.99 9.95
N ILE A 40 -39.80 22.07 10.54
CA ILE A 40 -38.55 22.08 9.76
C ILE A 40 -38.28 20.65 9.30
N LEU A 41 -38.22 20.46 8.00
CA LEU A 41 -37.95 19.17 7.40
C LEU A 41 -36.46 19.03 7.13
N ILE A 42 -35.82 18.01 7.72
CA ILE A 42 -34.42 17.66 7.45
C ILE A 42 -34.43 16.39 6.63
N ILE A 43 -33.84 16.44 5.44
CA ILE A 43 -33.76 15.32 4.51
C ILE A 43 -32.27 14.95 4.37
N ASP A 44 -31.95 13.73 4.81
CA ASP A 44 -30.64 13.13 4.59
C ASP A 44 -30.67 12.29 3.31
N GLU A 45 -29.61 12.37 2.50
CA GLU A 45 -29.47 11.70 1.21
C GLU A 45 -30.69 11.91 0.28
N PRO A 46 -31.05 13.17 -0.08
CA PRO A 46 -32.27 13.51 -0.81
C PRO A 46 -32.39 12.78 -2.14
N GLN A 47 -31.29 12.39 -2.79
CA GLN A 47 -31.31 11.65 -4.07
C GLN A 47 -32.05 10.28 -3.94
N SER A 48 -32.13 9.72 -2.75
CA SER A 48 -32.88 8.47 -2.48
C SER A 48 -34.40 8.69 -2.45
N VAL A 49 -34.83 9.93 -2.20
CA VAL A 49 -36.24 10.32 -2.00
C VAL A 49 -36.76 11.35 -3.04
N GLU A 50 -36.01 11.62 -4.09
CA GLU A 50 -36.34 12.66 -5.11
C GLU A 50 -37.29 12.20 -6.24
N GLY A 51 -37.88 11.02 -6.15
CA GLY A 51 -38.92 10.60 -7.10
C GLY A 51 -40.13 11.56 -7.07
N LYS A 52 -40.74 11.85 -8.22
CA LYS A 52 -41.88 12.80 -8.35
C LYS A 52 -42.95 12.60 -7.26
N ARG A 53 -43.35 11.35 -7.02
CA ARG A 53 -44.34 11.00 -5.99
C ARG A 53 -43.89 11.32 -4.56
N THR A 54 -42.61 11.13 -4.29
CA THR A 54 -42.05 11.42 -2.97
C THR A 54 -41.99 12.91 -2.72
N LYS A 55 -41.56 13.68 -3.72
CA LYS A 55 -41.56 15.17 -3.64
C LYS A 55 -42.95 15.72 -3.38
N GLU A 56 -43.99 15.16 -4.02
CA GLU A 56 -45.39 15.55 -3.77
C GLU A 56 -45.82 15.26 -2.33
N ARG A 57 -45.47 14.07 -1.82
CA ARG A 57 -45.83 13.68 -0.44
C ARG A 57 -45.03 14.44 0.64
N LEU A 58 -43.79 14.81 0.35
CA LEU A 58 -43.03 15.69 1.25
C LEU A 58 -43.69 17.07 1.42
N LYS A 59 -44.39 17.57 0.40
CA LYS A 59 -45.19 18.81 0.51
C LYS A 59 -46.38 18.71 1.46
N GLU A 60 -46.92 17.50 1.65
CA GLU A 60 -48.03 17.26 2.57
C GLU A 60 -47.66 17.49 4.05
N PHE A 61 -46.37 17.53 4.38
CA PHE A 61 -45.91 17.92 5.71
C PHE A 61 -46.01 19.42 5.98
N HIS A 62 -46.30 20.25 4.98
CA HIS A 62 -46.38 21.73 5.07
C HIS A 62 -45.15 22.33 5.77
N PRO A 63 -43.91 22.01 5.38
CA PRO A 63 -42.71 22.44 6.08
C PRO A 63 -42.53 23.95 6.01
N LEU A 64 -42.10 24.57 7.12
CA LEU A 64 -41.69 25.97 7.18
C LEU A 64 -40.48 26.20 6.29
N LEU A 65 -39.47 25.29 6.37
CA LEU A 65 -38.33 25.21 5.51
C LEU A 65 -37.83 23.75 5.42
N THR A 66 -37.04 23.45 4.39
CA THR A 66 -36.46 22.14 4.20
C THR A 66 -34.93 22.27 4.09
N LEU A 67 -34.23 21.61 5.00
CA LEU A 67 -32.75 21.44 4.93
C LEU A 67 -32.43 20.12 4.26
N ARG A 68 -31.59 20.15 3.28
CA ARG A 68 -31.17 18.98 2.48
C ARG A 68 -29.68 18.76 2.69
N TYR A 69 -29.32 17.59 3.19
CA TYR A 69 -27.93 17.16 3.36
C TYR A 69 -27.60 16.07 2.35
N SER A 70 -26.60 16.27 1.53
CA SER A 70 -26.18 15.31 0.52
C SER A 70 -24.70 15.48 0.19
N ALA A 71 -24.00 14.38 0.10
CA ALA A 71 -22.63 14.35 -0.46
C ALA A 71 -22.64 14.42 -2.00
N THR A 72 -23.74 13.94 -2.65
CA THR A 72 -23.85 13.82 -4.10
C THR A 72 -25.23 14.32 -4.59
N PRO A 73 -25.53 15.63 -4.46
CA PRO A 73 -26.82 16.15 -4.87
C PRO A 73 -26.95 16.10 -6.40
N ARG A 74 -28.12 15.72 -6.90
CA ARG A 74 -28.43 15.78 -8.35
C ARG A 74 -28.70 17.18 -8.86
N GLU A 75 -29.27 18.00 -7.99
CA GLU A 75 -29.66 19.39 -8.27
C GLU A 75 -29.37 20.25 -7.05
N TYR A 76 -28.79 21.42 -7.26
CA TYR A 76 -28.55 22.41 -6.19
C TYR A 76 -29.78 23.31 -6.04
N TYR A 77 -30.30 23.38 -4.83
CA TYR A 77 -31.39 24.32 -4.46
C TYR A 77 -30.86 25.22 -3.34
N ASN A 78 -30.69 26.51 -3.62
CA ASN A 78 -30.26 27.50 -2.63
C ASN A 78 -29.09 26.95 -1.77
N LEU A 79 -27.98 26.63 -2.42
CA LEU A 79 -26.81 26.06 -1.76
C LEU A 79 -26.27 27.04 -0.71
N ILE A 80 -26.37 26.67 0.58
CA ILE A 80 -25.96 27.51 1.71
C ILE A 80 -24.52 27.18 2.12
N TYR A 81 -24.18 25.91 2.12
CA TYR A 81 -22.87 25.42 2.54
C TYR A 81 -22.42 24.25 1.67
N ARG A 82 -21.15 24.28 1.28
CA ARG A 82 -20.50 23.20 0.52
C ARG A 82 -19.27 22.72 1.29
N LEU A 83 -19.17 21.42 1.52
CA LEU A 83 -18.00 20.71 1.97
C LEU A 83 -17.86 19.48 1.11
N ASP A 84 -17.12 19.59 0.02
CA ASP A 84 -16.86 18.45 -0.85
C ASP A 84 -15.58 17.68 -0.43
N ALA A 85 -15.24 16.66 -1.21
CA ALA A 85 -14.10 15.79 -0.92
C ALA A 85 -12.77 16.57 -0.85
N MET A 86 -12.62 17.59 -1.72
CA MET A 86 -11.42 18.42 -1.78
C MET A 86 -11.30 19.34 -0.56
N ASP A 87 -12.38 20.00 -0.17
CA ASP A 87 -12.41 20.83 1.05
C ASP A 87 -12.11 19.97 2.29
N ALA A 88 -12.74 18.80 2.39
CA ALA A 88 -12.52 17.88 3.50
C ALA A 88 -11.06 17.42 3.58
N TYR A 89 -10.44 17.14 2.44
CA TYR A 89 -9.04 16.75 2.37
C TYR A 89 -8.10 17.90 2.75
N ASN A 90 -8.27 19.08 2.13
CA ASN A 90 -7.43 20.26 2.38
C ASN A 90 -7.52 20.74 3.84
N LYS A 91 -8.70 20.66 4.43
CA LYS A 91 -8.94 20.97 5.86
C LYS A 91 -8.53 19.83 6.81
N LYS A 92 -7.92 18.76 6.31
CA LYS A 92 -7.48 17.59 7.08
C LYS A 92 -8.61 16.97 7.93
N LEU A 93 -9.85 16.96 7.42
CA LEU A 93 -11.03 16.40 8.09
C LEU A 93 -11.26 14.92 7.80
N VAL A 94 -10.51 14.37 6.85
CA VAL A 94 -10.58 12.98 6.39
C VAL A 94 -9.19 12.38 6.30
N LYS A 95 -9.14 11.04 6.29
CA LYS A 95 -7.88 10.31 6.05
C LYS A 95 -7.35 10.56 4.64
N LYS A 96 -6.04 10.54 4.54
CA LYS A 96 -5.32 10.46 3.28
C LYS A 96 -5.48 9.07 2.68
N ILE A 97 -5.60 8.97 1.37
CA ILE A 97 -5.71 7.69 0.67
C ILE A 97 -4.35 7.27 0.15
N ALA A 98 -3.94 6.06 0.47
CA ALA A 98 -2.81 5.38 -0.09
C ALA A 98 -3.28 4.10 -0.81
N VAL A 99 -2.65 3.72 -1.90
CA VAL A 99 -3.07 2.57 -2.71
C VAL A 99 -1.92 1.59 -2.88
N LYS A 100 -2.16 0.33 -2.56
CA LYS A 100 -1.32 -0.81 -2.96
C LYS A 100 -1.95 -1.49 -4.16
N GLY A 101 -1.44 -1.21 -5.36
CA GLY A 101 -1.85 -1.88 -6.60
C GLY A 101 -1.21 -3.25 -6.73
N ILE A 102 -1.91 -4.18 -7.38
CA ILE A 102 -1.38 -5.48 -7.82
C ILE A 102 -1.49 -5.47 -9.34
N THR A 103 -0.34 -5.61 -10.01
CA THR A 103 -0.28 -5.56 -11.48
C THR A 103 0.01 -6.94 -12.03
N GLU A 104 -0.89 -7.47 -12.82
CA GLU A 104 -0.61 -8.66 -13.61
C GLU A 104 0.26 -8.29 -14.80
N SER A 105 1.55 -8.59 -14.71
CA SER A 105 2.50 -8.40 -15.82
C SER A 105 2.46 -9.65 -16.70
N GLY A 106 1.44 -9.74 -17.56
CA GLY A 106 1.26 -10.90 -18.43
C GLY A 106 2.26 -10.94 -19.56
N THR A 107 3.27 -11.78 -19.46
CA THR A 107 3.78 -12.46 -20.65
C THR A 107 3.12 -13.83 -20.70
N THR A 108 2.31 -14.08 -21.73
CA THR A 108 1.66 -15.36 -22.01
C THR A 108 2.66 -16.51 -22.25
N ALA A 109 3.93 -16.31 -21.94
CA ALA A 109 5.03 -17.20 -22.24
C ALA A 109 5.51 -18.07 -21.06
N THR A 110 5.08 -17.80 -19.83
CA THR A 110 5.52 -18.55 -18.66
C THR A 110 4.34 -19.02 -17.81
N GLU A 111 4.25 -20.32 -17.54
CA GLU A 111 3.28 -20.89 -16.58
C GLU A 111 3.73 -20.67 -15.13
N SER A 112 4.91 -20.11 -14.91
CA SER A 112 5.57 -19.96 -13.62
C SER A 112 4.99 -18.81 -12.82
N PHE A 113 4.24 -19.10 -11.75
CA PHE A 113 3.76 -18.08 -10.83
C PHE A 113 4.91 -17.47 -10.03
N VAL A 114 5.14 -16.17 -10.14
CA VAL A 114 6.06 -15.39 -9.29
C VAL A 114 5.42 -14.05 -8.97
N TYR A 115 5.37 -13.71 -7.69
CA TYR A 115 4.91 -12.42 -7.20
C TYR A 115 6.03 -11.74 -6.42
N LEU A 116 6.36 -10.49 -6.77
CA LEU A 116 7.29 -9.67 -6.00
C LEU A 116 6.50 -8.85 -4.96
N GLU A 117 6.57 -9.28 -3.71
CA GLU A 117 5.92 -8.60 -2.59
C GLU A 117 6.56 -7.23 -2.32
N GLY A 118 7.89 -7.18 -2.31
CA GLY A 118 8.64 -5.95 -2.13
C GLY A 118 10.12 -6.20 -1.90
N LEU A 119 10.88 -5.12 -1.77
CA LEU A 119 12.29 -5.15 -1.41
C LEU A 119 12.48 -4.81 0.06
N ASN A 120 13.44 -5.46 0.69
CA ASN A 120 13.91 -5.15 2.04
C ASN A 120 15.21 -4.37 1.91
N LEU A 121 15.15 -3.09 2.21
CA LEU A 121 16.28 -2.18 2.17
C LEU A 121 16.86 -2.05 3.58
N SER A 122 18.16 -2.20 3.71
CA SER A 122 18.90 -2.09 4.95
C SER A 122 20.28 -1.49 4.66
N LYS A 123 21.13 -1.40 5.68
CA LYS A 123 22.55 -1.03 5.51
C LYS A 123 23.34 -2.08 4.73
N SER A 124 22.82 -3.30 4.64
CA SER A 124 23.37 -4.42 3.88
C SER A 124 22.88 -4.40 2.42
N ALA A 125 23.33 -5.35 1.62
CA ALA A 125 22.81 -5.55 0.26
C ALA A 125 21.27 -5.76 0.31
N PRO A 126 20.51 -5.15 -0.63
CA PRO A 126 19.07 -5.28 -0.65
C PRO A 126 18.67 -6.76 -0.85
N THR A 127 17.59 -7.16 -0.17
CA THR A 127 16.94 -8.45 -0.39
C THR A 127 15.52 -8.22 -0.90
N ALA A 128 14.90 -9.24 -1.46
CA ALA A 128 13.52 -9.14 -1.93
C ALA A 128 12.68 -10.27 -1.35
N THR A 129 11.40 -10.01 -1.12
CA THR A 129 10.44 -11.05 -0.73
C THR A 129 9.65 -11.46 -1.96
N LEU A 130 9.81 -12.73 -2.33
CA LEU A 130 9.10 -13.36 -3.45
C LEU A 130 8.11 -14.40 -2.95
N GLN A 131 6.96 -14.47 -3.61
CA GLN A 131 6.04 -15.59 -3.48
C GLN A 131 6.05 -16.40 -4.79
N PHE A 132 6.22 -17.71 -4.67
CA PHE A 132 6.26 -18.64 -5.80
C PHE A 132 5.77 -20.02 -5.37
N ASP A 133 5.39 -20.83 -6.35
CA ASP A 133 4.88 -22.17 -6.07
C ASP A 133 6.00 -23.11 -5.60
N CYS A 134 5.69 -23.94 -4.60
CA CYS A 134 6.62 -24.94 -4.06
C CYS A 134 5.93 -26.29 -3.92
N LYS A 135 6.57 -27.34 -4.40
CA LYS A 135 6.13 -28.72 -4.29
C LYS A 135 6.43 -29.25 -2.91
N ARG A 136 5.37 -29.62 -2.18
CA ARG A 136 5.44 -30.24 -0.85
C ARG A 136 4.75 -31.61 -0.87
N ALA A 137 4.91 -32.37 0.20
CA ALA A 137 4.23 -33.68 0.34
C ALA A 137 2.69 -33.59 0.19
N SER A 138 2.12 -32.44 0.55
CA SER A 138 0.66 -32.16 0.46
C SER A 138 0.21 -31.57 -0.90
N GLY A 139 1.10 -31.48 -1.90
CA GLY A 139 0.84 -30.87 -3.20
C GLY A 139 1.62 -29.57 -3.44
N ILE A 140 1.36 -28.91 -4.57
CA ILE A 140 1.96 -27.62 -4.91
C ILE A 140 1.21 -26.53 -4.14
N LYS A 141 1.96 -25.67 -3.44
CA LYS A 141 1.42 -24.54 -2.66
C LYS A 141 2.32 -23.32 -2.81
N PRO A 142 1.77 -22.10 -2.84
CA PRO A 142 2.56 -20.88 -2.78
C PRO A 142 3.43 -20.85 -1.51
N MET A 143 4.65 -20.37 -1.67
CA MET A 143 5.63 -20.15 -0.61
C MET A 143 6.19 -18.75 -0.73
N SER A 144 6.30 -18.04 0.39
CA SER A 144 7.01 -16.77 0.47
C SER A 144 8.44 -16.99 0.96
N ALA A 145 9.40 -16.35 0.33
CA ALA A 145 10.81 -16.43 0.72
C ALA A 145 11.51 -15.09 0.53
N THR A 146 12.37 -14.74 1.48
CA THR A 146 13.33 -13.65 1.32
C THR A 146 14.50 -14.15 0.49
N VAL A 147 14.77 -13.46 -0.62
CA VAL A 147 15.77 -13.86 -1.60
C VAL A 147 16.88 -12.82 -1.72
N THR A 148 18.06 -13.31 -2.07
CA THR A 148 19.25 -12.51 -2.39
C THR A 148 19.64 -12.72 -3.86
N GLU A 149 20.56 -11.95 -4.37
CA GLU A 149 21.17 -12.22 -5.67
C GLU A 149 21.76 -13.63 -5.71
N GLY A 150 21.56 -14.33 -6.80
CA GLY A 150 21.94 -15.73 -6.96
C GLY A 150 20.91 -16.76 -6.46
N TYR A 151 19.81 -16.34 -5.82
CA TYR A 151 18.78 -17.26 -5.37
C TYR A 151 18.07 -17.92 -6.56
N ASN A 152 18.02 -19.25 -6.57
CA ASN A 152 17.44 -20.04 -7.66
C ASN A 152 16.07 -20.58 -7.25
N LEU A 153 14.99 -20.13 -7.92
CA LEU A 153 13.64 -20.58 -7.59
C LEU A 153 13.44 -22.07 -7.88
N PHE A 154 14.10 -22.61 -8.92
CA PHE A 154 13.98 -24.03 -9.24
C PHE A 154 14.42 -24.93 -8.08
N ASP A 155 15.59 -24.65 -7.50
CA ASP A 155 16.15 -25.44 -6.40
C ASP A 155 15.26 -25.38 -5.13
N HIS A 156 14.62 -24.25 -4.90
CA HIS A 156 13.80 -23.99 -3.70
C HIS A 156 12.30 -24.29 -3.89
N SER A 157 11.85 -24.47 -5.12
CA SER A 157 10.47 -24.85 -5.41
C SER A 157 10.18 -26.35 -5.30
N GLY A 158 11.20 -27.15 -4.98
CA GLY A 158 11.12 -28.62 -5.06
C GLY A 158 11.23 -29.11 -6.51
N GLU A 159 12.08 -28.46 -7.27
CA GLU A 159 12.43 -28.76 -8.67
C GLU A 159 11.23 -28.70 -9.63
N LEU A 160 10.34 -27.71 -9.42
CA LEU A 160 9.22 -27.48 -10.32
C LEU A 160 9.75 -27.05 -11.71
N PRO A 161 9.33 -27.76 -12.78
CA PRO A 161 9.85 -27.51 -14.14
C PRO A 161 9.68 -26.07 -14.61
N GLU A 162 8.64 -25.40 -14.13
CA GLU A 162 8.27 -24.03 -14.49
C GLU A 162 9.36 -23.02 -14.15
N TYR A 163 10.17 -23.26 -13.10
CA TYR A 163 11.24 -22.34 -12.67
C TYR A 163 12.62 -22.73 -13.21
N ARG A 164 12.70 -23.76 -14.06
CA ARG A 164 13.97 -24.26 -14.59
C ARG A 164 14.68 -23.25 -15.51
N ASP A 165 13.89 -22.44 -16.24
CA ASP A 165 14.39 -21.59 -17.32
C ASP A 165 14.84 -20.23 -16.80
N GLY A 166 15.94 -20.23 -16.02
CA GLY A 166 16.67 -19.01 -15.65
C GLY A 166 15.96 -18.14 -14.59
N PHE A 167 15.07 -18.72 -13.78
CA PHE A 167 14.50 -18.04 -12.60
C PHE A 167 15.51 -18.00 -11.44
N VAL A 168 16.67 -17.44 -11.73
CA VAL A 168 17.72 -17.14 -10.76
C VAL A 168 17.81 -15.64 -10.64
N VAL A 169 17.78 -15.14 -9.42
CA VAL A 169 17.86 -13.71 -9.13
C VAL A 169 19.21 -13.17 -9.59
N LYS A 170 19.21 -12.33 -10.60
CA LYS A 170 20.41 -11.70 -11.18
C LYS A 170 20.77 -10.43 -10.43
N ARG A 171 19.76 -9.59 -10.13
CA ARG A 171 19.93 -8.30 -9.51
C ARG A 171 18.70 -7.89 -8.70
N ILE A 172 18.92 -7.25 -7.57
CA ILE A 172 17.91 -6.58 -6.77
C ILE A 172 18.27 -5.09 -6.75
N ASP A 173 17.39 -4.24 -7.32
CA ASP A 173 17.64 -2.80 -7.44
C ASP A 173 16.69 -2.00 -6.55
N GLY A 174 17.21 -1.49 -5.42
CA GLY A 174 16.44 -0.69 -4.48
C GLY A 174 16.11 0.73 -4.96
N ARG A 175 16.63 1.18 -6.13
CA ARG A 175 16.34 2.51 -6.68
C ARG A 175 14.99 2.57 -7.36
N ASP A 176 14.59 1.48 -8.01
CA ASP A 176 13.33 1.37 -8.74
C ASP A 176 12.41 0.26 -8.22
N ASP A 177 12.73 -0.29 -7.04
CA ASP A 177 11.98 -1.37 -6.37
C ASP A 177 11.78 -2.60 -7.27
N SER A 178 12.83 -3.04 -7.94
CA SER A 178 12.76 -4.13 -8.92
C SER A 178 13.72 -5.27 -8.64
N ILE A 179 13.35 -6.43 -9.17
CA ILE A 179 14.18 -7.64 -9.25
C ILE A 179 14.32 -8.05 -10.71
N GLU A 180 15.53 -8.44 -11.14
CA GLU A 180 15.80 -8.98 -12.46
C GLU A 180 16.28 -10.41 -12.33
N PHE A 181 15.71 -11.31 -13.12
CA PHE A 181 16.15 -12.71 -13.23
C PHE A 181 17.14 -12.89 -14.39
N ILE A 182 17.91 -13.97 -14.34
CA ILE A 182 18.88 -14.29 -15.42
C ILE A 182 18.19 -14.47 -16.78
N ASN A 183 16.94 -14.95 -16.80
CA ASN A 183 16.15 -15.07 -18.03
C ASN A 183 15.69 -13.73 -18.63
N GLY A 184 16.05 -12.60 -18.02
CA GLY A 184 15.71 -11.26 -18.49
C GLY A 184 14.35 -10.74 -18.02
N ILE A 185 13.60 -11.54 -17.24
CA ILE A 185 12.35 -11.07 -16.63
C ILE A 185 12.70 -10.07 -15.54
N LYS A 186 12.07 -8.90 -15.59
CA LYS A 186 12.16 -7.86 -14.57
C LYS A 186 10.78 -7.65 -13.94
N LEU A 187 10.72 -7.69 -12.60
CA LEU A 187 9.52 -7.46 -11.82
C LEU A 187 9.72 -6.25 -10.93
N TYR A 188 8.69 -5.43 -10.81
CA TYR A 188 8.61 -4.34 -9.83
C TYR A 188 7.78 -4.78 -8.62
N ALA A 189 7.97 -4.13 -7.48
CA ALA A 189 7.19 -4.45 -6.28
C ALA A 189 5.69 -4.34 -6.57
N GLY A 190 4.97 -5.44 -6.34
CA GLY A 190 3.55 -5.57 -6.68
C GLY A 190 3.27 -6.29 -8.00
N ASP A 191 4.29 -6.60 -8.80
CA ASP A 191 4.11 -7.33 -10.05
C ASP A 191 3.95 -8.83 -9.80
N VAL A 192 3.02 -9.42 -10.52
CA VAL A 192 2.81 -10.86 -10.58
C VAL A 192 2.91 -11.35 -12.02
N ILE A 193 3.59 -12.46 -12.24
CA ILE A 193 3.73 -13.12 -13.54
C ILE A 193 3.28 -14.58 -13.47
N GLY A 194 3.05 -15.16 -14.64
CA GLY A 194 2.66 -16.54 -14.80
C GLY A 194 1.13 -16.72 -14.83
N LYS A 195 0.69 -17.97 -14.72
CA LYS A 195 -0.72 -18.29 -14.72
C LYS A 195 -1.31 -18.04 -13.35
N VAL A 196 -1.87 -16.85 -13.15
CA VAL A 196 -2.55 -16.45 -11.92
C VAL A 196 -4.03 -16.80 -12.05
N ASP A 197 -4.51 -17.69 -11.19
CA ASP A 197 -5.94 -17.89 -11.06
C ASP A 197 -6.56 -16.86 -10.10
N GLU A 198 -7.88 -16.75 -10.12
CA GLU A 198 -8.58 -15.78 -9.26
C GLU A 198 -8.31 -16.03 -7.78
N ASN A 199 -8.14 -17.26 -7.34
CA ASN A 199 -7.84 -17.61 -5.95
C ASN A 199 -6.43 -17.15 -5.54
N GLN A 200 -5.46 -17.27 -6.44
CA GLN A 200 -4.09 -16.75 -6.18
C GLN A 200 -4.11 -15.24 -6.04
N LEU A 201 -4.82 -14.52 -6.92
CA LEU A 201 -4.97 -13.07 -6.80
C LEU A 201 -5.64 -12.67 -5.47
N ARG A 202 -6.71 -13.38 -5.07
CA ARG A 202 -7.37 -13.15 -3.77
C ARG A 202 -6.43 -13.41 -2.60
N ARG A 203 -5.62 -14.45 -2.69
CA ARG A 203 -4.60 -14.77 -1.68
C ARG A 203 -3.55 -13.65 -1.54
N ILE A 204 -3.06 -13.11 -2.67
CA ILE A 204 -2.13 -11.96 -2.67
C ILE A 204 -2.81 -10.75 -2.02
N GLN A 205 -4.06 -10.44 -2.39
CA GLN A 205 -4.80 -9.32 -1.79
C GLN A 205 -4.97 -9.47 -0.27
N ILE A 206 -5.28 -10.67 0.21
CA ILE A 206 -5.40 -10.97 1.63
C ILE A 206 -4.05 -10.76 2.32
N ARG A 207 -2.96 -11.31 1.76
CA ARG A 207 -1.61 -11.16 2.31
C ARG A 207 -1.18 -9.70 2.38
N GLU A 208 -1.35 -8.93 1.31
CA GLU A 208 -1.02 -7.50 1.27
C GLU A 208 -1.82 -6.69 2.29
N THR A 209 -3.08 -7.08 2.53
CA THR A 209 -3.90 -6.44 3.56
C THR A 209 -3.36 -6.73 4.96
N ILE A 210 -2.95 -7.98 5.22
CA ILE A 210 -2.35 -8.38 6.51
C ILE A 210 -1.06 -7.63 6.76
N LEU A 211 -0.16 -7.57 5.76
CA LEU A 211 1.10 -6.82 5.85
C LEU A 211 0.85 -5.34 6.14
N SER A 212 -0.01 -4.69 5.35
CA SER A 212 -0.35 -3.27 5.56
C SER A 212 -1.00 -3.00 6.91
N HIS A 213 -1.80 -3.95 7.41
CA HIS A 213 -2.40 -3.86 8.74
C HIS A 213 -1.33 -3.89 9.83
N ILE A 214 -0.44 -4.88 9.79
CA ILE A 214 0.59 -5.05 10.80
C ILE A 214 1.57 -3.89 10.79
N GLU A 215 2.00 -3.41 9.61
CA GLU A 215 2.83 -2.21 9.46
C GLU A 215 2.16 -1.00 10.15
N ARG A 216 0.90 -0.74 9.85
CA ARG A 216 0.16 0.39 10.41
C ARG A 216 -0.12 0.21 11.90
N GLU A 217 -0.51 -0.97 12.35
CA GLU A 217 -0.79 -1.25 13.76
C GLU A 217 0.48 -1.08 14.62
N ARG A 218 1.62 -1.56 14.15
CA ARG A 218 2.91 -1.39 14.82
C ARG A 218 3.28 0.09 15.01
N GLU A 219 3.10 0.90 13.97
CA GLU A 219 3.34 2.34 14.01
C GLU A 219 2.43 3.06 15.03
N LEU A 220 1.17 2.66 15.08
CA LEU A 220 0.14 3.26 15.92
C LEU A 220 0.01 2.63 17.31
N PHE A 221 0.71 1.53 17.57
CA PHE A 221 0.61 0.77 18.81
C PHE A 221 0.90 1.63 20.05
N ASN A 222 1.99 2.39 20.04
CA ASN A 222 2.36 3.27 21.15
C ASN A 222 1.49 4.54 21.25
N LYS A 223 0.70 4.85 20.21
CA LYS A 223 -0.23 5.99 20.21
C LYS A 223 -1.62 5.63 20.76
N GLY A 224 -1.82 4.40 21.24
CA GLY A 224 -3.08 3.96 21.81
C GLY A 224 -4.20 3.78 20.78
N ILE A 225 -3.87 3.61 19.49
CA ILE A 225 -4.84 3.51 18.40
C ILE A 225 -4.95 2.06 17.94
N LYS A 226 -6.16 1.50 17.97
CA LYS A 226 -6.44 0.18 17.40
C LYS A 226 -6.66 0.30 15.90
N VAL A 227 -6.07 -0.60 15.14
CA VAL A 227 -6.22 -0.68 13.67
C VAL A 227 -7.24 -1.75 13.32
N LEU A 228 -8.11 -1.45 12.36
CA LEU A 228 -9.06 -2.39 11.76
C LEU A 228 -8.86 -2.44 10.24
N SER A 229 -8.99 -3.63 9.68
CA SER A 229 -8.99 -3.88 8.24
C SER A 229 -10.31 -4.46 7.78
N LEU A 230 -10.80 -4.02 6.63
CA LEU A 230 -12.09 -4.37 6.10
C LEU A 230 -11.94 -5.11 4.75
N PHE A 231 -12.48 -6.33 4.67
CA PHE A 231 -12.62 -7.11 3.45
C PHE A 231 -14.04 -7.09 2.94
N PHE A 232 -14.24 -6.65 1.70
CA PHE A 232 -15.52 -6.79 1.01
C PHE A 232 -15.50 -8.04 0.14
N ILE A 233 -16.44 -8.94 0.37
CA ILE A 233 -16.58 -10.20 -0.38
C ILE A 233 -17.91 -10.25 -1.14
N ASP A 234 -17.99 -11.10 -2.14
CA ASP A 234 -19.16 -11.28 -2.99
C ASP A 234 -20.19 -12.26 -2.41
N GLU A 235 -19.74 -13.36 -1.80
CA GLU A 235 -20.60 -14.40 -1.25
C GLU A 235 -20.16 -14.77 0.17
N VAL A 236 -21.15 -14.95 1.06
CA VAL A 236 -20.91 -15.32 2.46
C VAL A 236 -20.24 -16.69 2.57
N ASP A 237 -20.55 -17.61 1.64
CA ASP A 237 -20.01 -18.96 1.61
C ASP A 237 -18.47 -18.96 1.39
N HIS A 238 -17.92 -17.90 0.80
CA HIS A 238 -16.45 -17.74 0.72
C HIS A 238 -15.80 -17.50 2.09
N TYR A 239 -16.56 -17.00 3.07
CA TYR A 239 -16.05 -16.77 4.43
C TYR A 239 -16.52 -17.86 5.40
N ARG A 240 -17.81 -18.29 5.33
CA ARG A 240 -18.42 -19.23 6.28
C ARG A 240 -19.36 -20.16 5.56
N VAL A 241 -19.11 -21.46 5.69
CA VAL A 241 -19.98 -22.54 5.21
C VAL A 241 -20.54 -23.33 6.38
N TYR A 242 -21.62 -24.09 6.15
CA TYR A 242 -22.24 -24.92 7.18
C TYR A 242 -22.31 -26.37 6.71
N ASP A 243 -21.87 -27.29 7.56
CA ASP A 243 -21.94 -28.72 7.27
C ASP A 243 -23.39 -29.24 7.31
N LYS A 244 -23.57 -30.55 7.03
CA LYS A 244 -24.88 -31.22 7.05
C LYS A 244 -25.57 -31.15 8.41
N ASN A 245 -24.82 -30.97 9.50
CA ASN A 245 -25.29 -30.87 10.87
C ASN A 245 -25.55 -29.42 11.29
N GLY A 246 -25.28 -28.44 10.38
CA GLY A 246 -25.42 -27.01 10.64
C GLY A 246 -24.26 -26.42 11.44
N GLN A 247 -23.13 -27.13 11.58
CA GLN A 247 -21.94 -26.61 12.24
C GLN A 247 -21.17 -25.67 11.32
N PRO A 248 -20.76 -24.48 11.81
CA PRO A 248 -20.01 -23.52 11.03
C PRO A 248 -18.59 -24.03 10.73
N GLN A 249 -18.15 -23.85 9.48
CA GLN A 249 -16.80 -24.13 9.03
C GLN A 249 -16.28 -22.92 8.22
N ASN A 250 -14.99 -22.78 8.13
CA ASN A 250 -14.38 -21.74 7.33
C ASN A 250 -14.70 -21.94 5.84
N GLY A 251 -14.96 -20.83 5.17
CA GLY A 251 -14.94 -20.79 3.71
C GLY A 251 -13.53 -20.51 3.20
N ILE A 252 -13.35 -20.53 1.89
CA ILE A 252 -12.05 -20.44 1.22
C ILE A 252 -11.26 -19.17 1.62
N PHE A 253 -11.92 -18.03 1.78
CA PHE A 253 -11.21 -16.77 2.16
C PHE A 253 -10.80 -16.74 3.62
N ALA A 254 -11.59 -17.37 4.51
CA ALA A 254 -11.18 -17.50 5.92
C ALA A 254 -9.97 -18.43 6.05
N ASP A 255 -9.95 -19.55 5.34
CA ASP A 255 -8.81 -20.46 5.31
C ASP A 255 -7.55 -19.81 4.72
N MET A 256 -7.68 -19.07 3.62
CA MET A 256 -6.58 -18.30 3.03
C MET A 256 -6.05 -17.27 4.03
N PHE A 257 -6.94 -16.54 4.69
CA PHE A 257 -6.56 -15.54 5.68
C PHE A 257 -5.76 -16.14 6.83
N GLU A 258 -6.25 -17.23 7.44
CA GLU A 258 -5.57 -17.87 8.57
C GLU A 258 -4.19 -18.39 8.18
N GLN A 259 -4.04 -18.94 6.96
CA GLN A 259 -2.76 -19.42 6.44
C GLN A 259 -1.78 -18.27 6.21
N GLU A 260 -2.21 -17.22 5.50
CA GLU A 260 -1.35 -16.06 5.21
C GLU A 260 -0.98 -15.29 6.48
N TYR A 261 -1.93 -15.13 7.42
CA TYR A 261 -1.66 -14.48 8.70
C TYR A 261 -0.60 -15.23 9.51
N ALA A 262 -0.73 -16.55 9.61
CA ALA A 262 0.25 -17.38 10.32
C ALA A 262 1.64 -17.31 9.68
N ASP A 263 1.71 -17.29 8.33
CA ASP A 263 2.98 -17.18 7.60
C ASP A 263 3.62 -15.80 7.82
N VAL A 264 2.86 -14.72 7.65
CA VAL A 264 3.35 -13.35 7.83
C VAL A 264 3.85 -13.11 9.27
N VAL A 265 3.04 -13.46 10.28
CA VAL A 265 3.44 -13.28 11.68
C VAL A 265 4.64 -14.16 12.04
N GLY A 266 4.69 -15.40 11.54
CA GLY A 266 5.84 -16.29 11.75
C GLY A 266 7.14 -15.78 11.12
N ASN A 267 7.06 -15.10 9.99
CA ASN A 267 8.21 -14.45 9.35
C ASN A 267 8.67 -13.23 10.15
N LEU A 268 7.74 -12.36 10.55
CA LEU A 268 8.05 -11.18 11.36
C LEU A 268 8.65 -11.52 12.72
N GLN A 269 8.19 -12.59 13.38
CA GLN A 269 8.78 -13.06 14.64
C GLN A 269 10.25 -13.47 14.47
N ARG A 270 10.59 -14.09 13.34
CA ARG A 270 11.99 -14.46 13.03
C ARG A 270 12.86 -13.25 12.77
N GLU A 271 12.29 -12.19 12.17
CA GLU A 271 13.02 -10.99 11.77
C GLU A 271 13.19 -10.01 12.94
N PHE A 272 12.13 -9.74 13.70
CA PHE A 272 12.09 -8.68 14.70
C PHE A 272 12.21 -9.18 16.16
N GLY A 273 12.23 -10.49 16.38
CA GLY A 273 12.37 -11.07 17.72
C GLY A 273 11.14 -10.81 18.61
N ASP A 274 11.38 -10.59 19.92
CA ASP A 274 10.37 -10.64 20.97
C ASP A 274 10.07 -9.22 21.52
N ASP A 275 9.68 -8.27 20.65
CA ASP A 275 9.26 -6.94 21.10
C ASP A 275 7.82 -6.96 21.68
N GLU A 276 7.42 -5.89 22.38
CA GLU A 276 6.10 -5.78 23.03
C GLU A 276 4.96 -5.97 22.03
N TYR A 277 5.11 -5.43 20.83
CA TYR A 277 4.12 -5.58 19.77
C TYR A 277 4.03 -7.03 19.27
N MET A 278 5.15 -7.71 19.10
CA MET A 278 5.15 -9.13 18.70
C MET A 278 4.54 -10.03 19.78
N GLN A 279 4.77 -9.73 21.07
CA GLN A 279 4.10 -10.43 22.18
C GLN A 279 2.58 -10.19 22.15
N TYR A 280 2.15 -8.95 21.84
CA TYR A 280 0.75 -8.63 21.64
C TYR A 280 0.15 -9.45 20.49
N LEU A 281 0.78 -9.52 19.32
CA LEU A 281 0.33 -10.33 18.19
C LEU A 281 0.23 -11.82 18.56
N ALA A 282 1.25 -12.36 19.20
CA ALA A 282 1.31 -13.77 19.62
C ALA A 282 0.25 -14.14 20.67
N SER A 283 -0.26 -13.16 21.42
CA SER A 283 -1.30 -13.37 22.43
C SER A 283 -2.69 -13.68 21.87
N ILE A 284 -2.90 -13.41 20.55
CA ILE A 284 -4.20 -13.55 19.91
C ILE A 284 -4.19 -14.77 18.98
N PRO A 285 -5.01 -15.80 19.25
CA PRO A 285 -5.17 -16.92 18.34
C PRO A 285 -5.66 -16.45 16.95
N VAL A 286 -5.11 -17.02 15.88
CA VAL A 286 -5.36 -16.58 14.50
C VAL A 286 -6.86 -16.56 14.19
N GLU A 287 -7.59 -17.61 14.56
CA GLU A 287 -9.03 -17.75 14.35
C GLU A 287 -9.89 -16.69 15.06
N LYS A 288 -9.31 -15.96 16.03
CA LYS A 288 -9.99 -14.88 16.75
C LYS A 288 -9.65 -13.49 16.20
N THR A 289 -8.65 -13.38 15.34
CA THR A 289 -8.22 -12.09 14.79
C THR A 289 -9.19 -11.54 13.77
N HIS A 290 -10.07 -12.38 13.21
CA HIS A 290 -11.02 -11.99 12.18
C HIS A 290 -12.46 -12.39 12.53
N ALA A 291 -13.41 -11.62 12.00
CA ALA A 291 -14.83 -11.89 12.15
C ALA A 291 -15.60 -11.55 10.87
N GLY A 292 -16.70 -12.26 10.64
CA GLY A 292 -17.64 -11.97 9.56
C GLY A 292 -18.84 -11.19 10.07
N TYR A 293 -19.17 -10.10 9.40
CA TYR A 293 -20.36 -9.31 9.65
C TYR A 293 -21.31 -9.41 8.48
N PHE A 294 -22.29 -10.33 8.61
CA PHE A 294 -23.24 -10.69 7.56
C PHE A 294 -24.65 -10.73 8.11
N SER A 295 -25.65 -10.72 7.24
CA SER A 295 -27.03 -11.00 7.60
C SER A 295 -27.16 -12.40 8.21
N ILE A 296 -28.08 -12.56 9.16
CA ILE A 296 -28.27 -13.80 9.91
C ILE A 296 -29.68 -14.34 9.64
N ASP A 297 -29.82 -15.63 9.36
CA ASP A 297 -31.11 -16.28 9.22
C ASP A 297 -31.75 -16.57 10.58
N LYS A 298 -33.02 -17.02 10.59
CA LYS A 298 -33.76 -17.36 11.82
C LYS A 298 -33.12 -18.47 12.66
N LYS A 299 -32.13 -19.17 12.11
CA LYS A 299 -31.33 -20.22 12.79
C LYS A 299 -29.97 -19.71 13.27
N GLY A 300 -29.70 -18.41 13.13
CA GLY A 300 -28.42 -17.78 13.50
C GLY A 300 -27.28 -18.03 12.52
N ARG A 301 -27.56 -18.48 11.27
CA ARG A 301 -26.53 -18.74 10.27
C ARG A 301 -26.33 -17.51 9.40
N MET A 302 -25.08 -17.20 9.11
CA MET A 302 -24.70 -16.12 8.18
C MET A 302 -25.16 -16.45 6.77
N ILE A 303 -25.81 -15.51 6.11
CA ILE A 303 -26.37 -15.65 4.77
C ILE A 303 -26.10 -14.43 3.90
N ASN A 304 -26.16 -14.60 2.58
CA ASN A 304 -26.15 -13.48 1.64
C ASN A 304 -27.37 -12.59 1.83
N SER A 305 -27.18 -11.29 1.96
CA SER A 305 -28.28 -10.33 1.97
C SER A 305 -29.06 -10.41 0.65
N LYS A 306 -30.34 -10.74 0.70
CA LYS A 306 -31.18 -10.77 -0.49
C LYS A 306 -31.51 -9.37 -0.94
N VAL A 307 -30.85 -8.89 -1.97
CA VAL A 307 -31.22 -7.67 -2.69
C VAL A 307 -32.36 -7.98 -3.65
N GLY A 308 -33.54 -8.26 -3.11
CA GLY A 308 -34.77 -8.34 -3.89
C GLY A 308 -35.34 -6.94 -4.14
N ARG A 309 -35.70 -6.63 -5.37
CA ARG A 309 -36.41 -5.40 -5.74
C ARG A 309 -37.75 -5.19 -4.98
N LYS A 310 -38.17 -6.10 -4.10
CA LYS A 310 -39.49 -6.10 -3.46
C LYS A 310 -39.52 -6.31 -1.95
N GLU A 311 -38.41 -6.66 -1.30
CA GLU A 311 -38.42 -6.99 0.13
C GLU A 311 -37.26 -6.29 0.84
N THR A 312 -37.59 -5.19 1.50
CA THR A 312 -36.85 -4.64 2.62
C THR A 312 -37.22 -5.45 3.84
N THR A 313 -36.61 -6.57 4.09
CA THR A 313 -36.98 -7.45 5.18
C THR A 313 -35.88 -7.59 6.23
N SER A 314 -36.31 -7.89 7.40
CA SER A 314 -35.75 -8.03 8.73
C SER A 314 -34.36 -8.67 8.89
N ASP A 315 -33.81 -9.28 7.85
CA ASP A 315 -32.54 -10.02 7.94
C ASP A 315 -31.33 -9.09 8.06
N ASP A 316 -31.42 -7.87 7.49
CA ASP A 316 -30.39 -6.84 7.60
C ASP A 316 -30.38 -6.12 8.97
N ILE A 317 -31.48 -6.18 9.70
CA ILE A 317 -31.64 -5.50 10.99
C ILE A 317 -30.79 -6.18 12.07
N ASP A 318 -30.72 -7.50 12.09
CA ASP A 318 -29.98 -8.27 13.09
C ASP A 318 -28.46 -8.10 12.94
N ALA A 319 -27.97 -8.11 11.69
CA ALA A 319 -26.55 -7.83 11.41
C ALA A 319 -26.20 -6.37 11.74
N TYR A 320 -27.08 -5.44 11.40
CA TYR A 320 -26.94 -4.02 11.72
C TYR A 320 -26.87 -3.79 13.25
N ASP A 321 -27.76 -4.42 14.01
CA ASP A 321 -27.79 -4.33 15.48
C ASP A 321 -26.50 -4.86 16.11
N LEU A 322 -25.96 -5.97 15.60
CA LEU A 322 -24.71 -6.55 16.07
C LEU A 322 -23.53 -5.58 15.86
N ILE A 323 -23.43 -5.03 14.66
CA ILE A 323 -22.37 -4.07 14.29
C ILE A 323 -22.48 -2.80 15.12
N MET A 324 -23.69 -2.25 15.29
CA MET A 324 -23.93 -1.01 16.03
C MET A 324 -23.74 -1.16 17.53
N LYS A 325 -24.19 -2.28 18.11
CA LYS A 325 -24.03 -2.56 19.56
C LYS A 325 -22.59 -2.81 19.97
N ASN A 326 -21.77 -3.37 19.06
CA ASN A 326 -20.37 -3.70 19.35
C ASN A 326 -19.37 -2.68 18.78
N LYS A 327 -19.84 -1.52 18.32
CA LYS A 327 -19.00 -0.50 17.69
C LYS A 327 -17.86 -0.02 18.61
N GLU A 328 -18.17 0.25 19.86
CA GLU A 328 -17.19 0.67 20.87
C GLU A 328 -16.23 -0.46 21.24
N LEU A 329 -16.74 -1.69 21.35
CA LEU A 329 -15.91 -2.87 21.62
C LEU A 329 -14.85 -3.08 20.52
N LEU A 330 -15.15 -2.79 19.27
CA LEU A 330 -14.18 -2.88 18.17
C LEU A 330 -13.03 -1.88 18.32
N LEU A 331 -13.14 -0.86 19.14
CA LEU A 331 -12.08 0.11 19.42
C LEU A 331 -11.22 -0.28 20.63
N ASP A 332 -11.67 -1.25 21.43
CA ASP A 332 -10.93 -1.75 22.59
C ASP A 332 -9.66 -2.49 22.15
N ARG A 333 -8.53 -2.15 22.76
CA ARG A 333 -7.21 -2.73 22.46
C ARG A 333 -6.88 -3.99 23.26
N ASP A 334 -7.65 -4.28 24.33
CA ASP A 334 -7.42 -5.50 25.12
C ASP A 334 -7.69 -6.75 24.26
N PRO A 335 -6.67 -7.58 23.96
CA PRO A 335 -6.84 -8.77 23.11
C PRO A 335 -7.78 -9.81 23.69
N LYS A 336 -8.00 -9.80 25.02
CA LYS A 336 -8.95 -10.71 25.68
C LYS A 336 -10.39 -10.28 25.49
N ARG A 337 -10.64 -8.96 25.41
CA ARG A 337 -11.99 -8.38 25.24
C ARG A 337 -12.35 -8.20 23.78
N SER A 338 -11.39 -7.77 22.96
CA SER A 338 -11.61 -7.43 21.54
C SER A 338 -10.45 -7.89 20.65
N PRO A 339 -10.33 -9.21 20.40
CA PRO A 339 -9.28 -9.77 19.57
C PRO A 339 -9.44 -9.45 18.07
N VAL A 340 -10.65 -9.11 17.64
CA VAL A 340 -10.96 -8.87 16.21
C VAL A 340 -10.25 -7.62 15.70
N ARG A 341 -9.54 -7.78 14.59
CA ARG A 341 -8.83 -6.71 13.86
C ARG A 341 -9.15 -6.71 12.37
N PHE A 342 -9.61 -7.84 11.83
CA PHE A 342 -10.00 -8.00 10.44
C PHE A 342 -11.48 -8.34 10.33
N ILE A 343 -12.18 -7.62 9.45
CA ILE A 343 -13.63 -7.73 9.32
C ILE A 343 -13.94 -8.12 7.87
N PHE A 344 -14.63 -9.24 7.71
CA PHE A 344 -15.18 -9.66 6.42
C PHE A 344 -16.65 -9.26 6.34
N SER A 345 -17.04 -8.65 5.23
CA SER A 345 -18.41 -8.19 5.05
C SER A 345 -18.87 -8.30 3.60
N HIS A 346 -20.17 -8.44 3.44
CA HIS A 346 -20.84 -8.42 2.14
C HIS A 346 -21.62 -7.10 1.98
N SER A 347 -22.94 -7.17 1.87
CA SER A 347 -23.81 -6.03 1.67
C SER A 347 -24.26 -5.35 2.98
N ALA A 348 -24.14 -6.04 4.10
CA ALA A 348 -24.62 -5.54 5.41
C ALA A 348 -23.97 -4.22 5.85
N LEU A 349 -22.75 -3.93 5.36
CA LEU A 349 -22.09 -2.66 5.61
C LEU A 349 -22.39 -1.57 4.56
N ARG A 350 -23.36 -1.79 3.66
CA ARG A 350 -23.63 -0.83 2.58
C ARG A 350 -24.12 0.52 3.05
N GLU A 351 -24.93 0.55 4.10
CA GLU A 351 -25.51 1.80 4.60
C GLU A 351 -25.35 1.90 6.13
N GLY A 352 -24.88 3.04 6.63
CA GLY A 352 -24.90 3.39 8.03
C GLY A 352 -23.75 2.89 8.92
N TRP A 353 -22.90 1.93 8.48
CA TRP A 353 -21.74 1.53 9.25
C TRP A 353 -20.51 2.34 8.88
N ASP A 354 -19.87 2.87 9.88
CA ASP A 354 -18.62 3.57 9.80
C ASP A 354 -17.85 3.39 11.11
N ASN A 355 -16.65 2.90 11.01
CA ASN A 355 -15.75 2.84 12.14
C ASN A 355 -14.54 3.74 11.84
N PRO A 356 -14.20 4.69 12.72
CA PRO A 356 -13.11 5.64 12.48
C PRO A 356 -11.74 4.96 12.39
N ASN A 357 -11.60 3.77 12.97
CA ASN A 357 -10.32 3.06 13.02
C ASN A 357 -10.14 2.03 11.90
N VAL A 358 -10.90 2.13 10.82
CA VAL A 358 -10.61 1.40 9.58
C VAL A 358 -9.45 2.08 8.87
N PHE A 359 -8.35 1.36 8.67
CA PHE A 359 -7.13 1.84 8.02
C PHE A 359 -6.79 1.08 6.73
N GLN A 360 -7.34 -0.12 6.54
CA GLN A 360 -7.17 -0.88 5.31
C GLN A 360 -8.53 -1.31 4.76
N ILE A 361 -8.66 -1.22 3.45
CA ILE A 361 -9.83 -1.73 2.72
C ILE A 361 -9.33 -2.60 1.56
N CYS A 362 -9.88 -3.81 1.47
CA CYS A 362 -9.61 -4.75 0.40
C CYS A 362 -10.93 -5.27 -0.19
N THR A 363 -11.07 -5.24 -1.50
CA THR A 363 -12.24 -5.77 -2.20
C THR A 363 -11.89 -7.08 -2.88
N LEU A 364 -12.41 -8.19 -2.35
CA LEU A 364 -12.18 -9.57 -2.84
C LEU A 364 -13.26 -10.05 -3.83
N LYS A 365 -14.01 -9.15 -4.41
CA LYS A 365 -15.06 -9.47 -5.38
C LYS A 365 -14.72 -8.88 -6.75
N SER A 366 -15.19 -9.54 -7.81
CA SER A 366 -15.12 -9.00 -9.16
C SER A 366 -16.14 -7.85 -9.29
N SER A 367 -15.72 -6.62 -9.03
CA SER A 367 -16.59 -5.44 -9.16
C SER A 367 -16.16 -4.59 -10.34
N SER A 368 -17.02 -4.49 -11.33
CA SER A 368 -16.86 -3.57 -12.47
C SER A 368 -17.47 -2.18 -12.23
N SER A 369 -18.08 -1.93 -11.06
CA SER A 369 -18.81 -0.68 -10.79
C SER A 369 -17.94 0.29 -9.98
N GLU A 370 -17.47 1.35 -10.63
CA GLU A 370 -16.69 2.46 -10.03
C GLU A 370 -17.42 3.12 -8.85
N ILE A 371 -18.73 3.35 -8.98
CA ILE A 371 -19.56 3.96 -7.91
C ILE A 371 -19.51 3.15 -6.61
N ARG A 372 -19.43 1.82 -6.70
CA ARG A 372 -19.33 0.96 -5.51
C ARG A 372 -17.98 1.08 -4.83
N LYS A 373 -16.88 1.17 -5.60
CA LYS A 373 -15.53 1.34 -5.05
C LYS A 373 -15.45 2.60 -4.18
N ARG A 374 -16.00 3.70 -4.65
CA ARG A 374 -16.03 4.97 -3.91
C ARG A 374 -16.80 4.87 -2.59
N GLN A 375 -17.98 4.23 -2.60
CA GLN A 375 -18.77 4.04 -1.38
C GLN A 375 -18.06 3.14 -0.36
N GLU A 376 -17.31 2.14 -0.83
CA GLU A 376 -16.50 1.27 0.01
C GLU A 376 -15.32 2.01 0.63
N VAL A 377 -14.58 2.79 -0.17
CA VAL A 377 -13.47 3.65 0.30
C VAL A 377 -13.97 4.71 1.30
N GLY A 378 -15.11 5.33 1.02
CA GLY A 378 -15.72 6.37 1.88
C GLY A 378 -15.94 5.92 3.33
N ARG A 379 -16.12 4.61 3.57
CA ARG A 379 -16.31 4.05 4.93
C ARG A 379 -15.07 4.11 5.81
N GLY A 380 -13.88 4.17 5.21
CA GLY A 380 -12.61 4.28 5.92
C GLY A 380 -12.09 5.71 6.09
N MET A 381 -12.78 6.72 5.54
CA MET A 381 -12.25 8.09 5.45
C MET A 381 -12.27 8.89 6.75
N ARG A 382 -13.00 8.46 7.77
CA ARG A 382 -13.09 9.19 9.04
C ARG A 382 -11.75 9.20 9.77
N LEU A 383 -11.42 10.34 10.41
CA LEU A 383 -10.25 10.43 11.29
C LEU A 383 -10.38 9.43 12.44
N CYS A 384 -9.29 8.76 12.78
CA CYS A 384 -9.28 7.75 13.83
C CYS A 384 -9.46 8.34 15.23
N VAL A 385 -9.77 7.46 16.19
CA VAL A 385 -9.82 7.78 17.61
C VAL A 385 -8.84 6.88 18.36
N ASN A 386 -8.29 7.39 19.45
CA ASN A 386 -7.49 6.62 20.38
C ASN A 386 -8.38 5.81 21.35
N GLN A 387 -7.76 5.05 22.25
CA GLN A 387 -8.46 4.23 23.25
C GLN A 387 -9.32 5.06 24.25
N ASP A 388 -9.04 6.35 24.39
CA ASP A 388 -9.76 7.27 25.28
C ASP A 388 -10.95 7.93 24.57
N GLY A 389 -11.18 7.59 23.29
CA GLY A 389 -12.25 8.13 22.46
C GLY A 389 -11.93 9.51 21.87
N GLU A 390 -10.70 9.99 22.02
CA GLU A 390 -10.28 11.27 21.49
C GLU A 390 -9.99 11.17 19.98
N ARG A 391 -10.54 12.11 19.22
CA ARG A 391 -10.31 12.17 17.76
C ARG A 391 -8.92 12.68 17.45
N MET A 392 -8.20 11.94 16.64
CA MET A 392 -6.83 12.26 16.22
C MET A 392 -6.86 13.27 15.06
N ASP A 393 -7.32 14.48 15.33
CA ASP A 393 -7.40 15.59 14.38
C ASP A 393 -6.23 16.57 14.51
N ALA A 394 -6.33 17.72 13.83
CA ALA A 394 -5.27 18.75 13.84
C ALA A 394 -5.09 19.41 15.22
N GLY A 395 -6.11 19.42 16.07
CA GLY A 395 -5.99 19.91 17.46
C GLY A 395 -5.08 19.06 18.33
N VAL A 396 -5.08 17.73 18.09
CA VAL A 396 -4.28 16.74 18.84
C VAL A 396 -2.93 16.50 18.18
N LEU A 397 -2.89 16.33 16.86
CA LEU A 397 -1.72 15.87 16.11
C LEU A 397 -0.97 17.01 15.39
N GLY A 398 -1.52 18.20 15.31
CA GLY A 398 -0.93 19.30 14.55
C GLY A 398 -0.70 18.91 13.08
N ASN A 399 0.55 18.97 12.62
CA ASN A 399 0.90 18.63 11.25
C ASN A 399 0.88 17.12 10.96
N ASP A 400 0.93 16.26 11.97
CA ASP A 400 1.00 14.80 11.81
C ASP A 400 -0.35 14.14 11.52
N VAL A 401 -1.44 14.92 11.38
CA VAL A 401 -2.80 14.37 11.10
C VAL A 401 -2.78 13.41 9.93
N GLN A 402 -2.19 13.80 8.80
CA GLN A 402 -2.18 12.99 7.59
C GLN A 402 -1.13 11.87 7.59
N ASN A 403 -0.16 11.90 8.51
CA ASN A 403 0.77 10.80 8.72
C ASN A 403 0.13 9.67 9.54
N VAL A 404 -0.69 10.04 10.53
CA VAL A 404 -1.43 9.08 11.37
C VAL A 404 -2.68 8.58 10.66
N ASN A 405 -3.43 9.47 10.01
CA ASN A 405 -4.69 9.15 9.37
C ASN A 405 -4.50 8.81 7.89
N VAL A 406 -4.00 7.60 7.62
CA VAL A 406 -3.84 7.06 6.25
C VAL A 406 -4.76 5.85 6.07
N LEU A 407 -5.58 5.88 5.04
CA LEU A 407 -6.39 4.76 4.59
C LEU A 407 -5.68 4.06 3.42
N THR A 408 -5.28 2.82 3.60
CA THR A 408 -4.67 2.02 2.54
C THR A 408 -5.72 1.18 1.82
N VAL A 409 -5.83 1.35 0.51
CA VAL A 409 -6.70 0.55 -0.35
C VAL A 409 -5.86 -0.49 -1.09
N ILE A 410 -6.20 -1.76 -0.93
CA ILE A 410 -5.57 -2.87 -1.65
C ILE A 410 -6.40 -3.15 -2.90
N ALA A 411 -5.86 -2.76 -4.06
CA ALA A 411 -6.54 -2.84 -5.35
C ALA A 411 -6.06 -4.04 -6.17
N SER A 412 -6.98 -4.69 -6.89
CA SER A 412 -6.67 -5.73 -7.89
C SER A 412 -6.27 -5.17 -9.25
N GLU A 413 -5.93 -3.92 -9.32
CA GLU A 413 -5.48 -3.18 -10.50
C GLU A 413 -4.25 -2.36 -10.15
N SER A 414 -3.54 -1.87 -11.17
CA SER A 414 -2.36 -1.04 -10.94
C SER A 414 -2.71 0.24 -10.18
N TYR A 415 -1.72 0.78 -9.46
CA TYR A 415 -1.84 2.06 -8.78
C TYR A 415 -2.30 3.18 -9.73
N GLU A 416 -1.74 3.24 -10.95
CA GLU A 416 -2.04 4.27 -11.94
C GLU A 416 -3.49 4.18 -12.41
N SER A 417 -4.01 2.96 -12.64
CA SER A 417 -5.40 2.73 -13.04
C SER A 417 -6.36 3.16 -11.93
N PHE A 418 -6.11 2.74 -10.71
CA PHE A 418 -6.94 3.11 -9.55
C PHE A 418 -6.92 4.62 -9.29
N ALA A 419 -5.73 5.24 -9.31
CA ALA A 419 -5.57 6.68 -9.08
C ALA A 419 -6.29 7.50 -10.16
N LYS A 420 -6.17 7.10 -11.43
CA LYS A 420 -6.87 7.75 -12.54
C LYS A 420 -8.39 7.64 -12.42
N GLY A 421 -8.90 6.47 -12.05
CA GLY A 421 -10.33 6.25 -11.82
C GLY A 421 -10.86 7.16 -10.71
N LEU A 422 -10.21 7.16 -9.56
CA LEU A 422 -10.58 7.99 -8.42
C LEU A 422 -10.53 9.49 -8.73
N GLN A 423 -9.47 9.95 -9.40
CA GLN A 423 -9.34 11.36 -9.81
C GLN A 423 -10.41 11.78 -10.82
N SER A 424 -10.79 10.90 -11.77
CA SER A 424 -11.86 11.18 -12.72
C SER A 424 -13.21 11.37 -12.04
N GLU A 425 -13.54 10.51 -11.08
CA GLU A 425 -14.78 10.61 -10.30
C GLU A 425 -14.84 11.89 -9.47
N ILE A 426 -13.73 12.25 -8.81
CA ILE A 426 -13.65 13.48 -8.03
C ILE A 426 -13.79 14.69 -8.96
N ALA A 427 -13.15 14.65 -10.13
CA ALA A 427 -13.23 15.73 -11.11
C ALA A 427 -14.66 15.96 -11.61
N GLU A 428 -15.47 14.92 -11.76
CA GLU A 428 -16.89 15.03 -12.14
C GLU A 428 -17.72 15.70 -11.04
N ASP A 429 -17.48 15.34 -9.76
CA ASP A 429 -18.20 15.90 -8.63
C ASP A 429 -17.90 17.38 -8.36
N ILE A 430 -16.71 17.84 -8.76
CA ILE A 430 -16.24 19.23 -8.53
C ILE A 430 -16.03 20.00 -9.84
N ALA A 431 -16.71 19.57 -10.90
CA ALA A 431 -16.60 20.20 -12.24
C ALA A 431 -16.89 21.70 -12.25
N ASP A 432 -17.70 22.18 -11.30
CA ASP A 432 -18.08 23.60 -11.15
C ASP A 432 -17.01 24.48 -10.49
N ARG A 433 -15.92 23.92 -10.02
CA ARG A 433 -14.85 24.69 -9.38
C ARG A 433 -13.97 25.40 -10.41
N PRO A 434 -13.50 26.62 -10.10
CA PRO A 434 -12.46 27.27 -10.91
C PRO A 434 -11.22 26.37 -11.01
N ARG A 435 -10.58 26.35 -12.17
CA ARG A 435 -9.37 25.52 -12.41
C ARG A 435 -8.08 26.31 -12.35
N ALA A 436 -8.16 27.59 -12.09
CA ALA A 436 -7.00 28.47 -12.02
C ALA A 436 -7.25 29.59 -11.01
N VAL A 437 -6.21 30.00 -10.34
CA VAL A 437 -6.20 31.21 -9.52
C VAL A 437 -6.21 32.41 -10.46
N THR A 438 -7.26 33.21 -10.36
CA THR A 438 -7.42 34.45 -11.13
C THR A 438 -7.75 35.57 -10.17
N ARG A 439 -7.55 36.81 -10.60
CA ARG A 439 -7.93 37.97 -9.80
C ARG A 439 -9.43 37.97 -9.44
N ASP A 440 -10.28 37.52 -10.37
CA ASP A 440 -11.74 37.49 -10.19
C ASP A 440 -12.15 36.43 -9.12
N LEU A 441 -11.29 35.49 -8.80
CA LEU A 441 -11.53 34.53 -7.73
C LEU A 441 -11.66 35.21 -6.37
N PHE A 442 -10.95 36.30 -6.16
CA PHE A 442 -10.87 37.04 -4.90
C PHE A 442 -11.83 38.24 -4.86
N LEU A 443 -12.10 38.85 -6.01
CA LEU A 443 -12.81 40.12 -6.11
C LEU A 443 -14.20 40.07 -5.47
N ASN A 444 -14.51 41.05 -4.60
CA ASN A 444 -15.76 41.19 -3.87
C ASN A 444 -16.09 40.01 -2.94
N ARG A 445 -15.12 39.18 -2.59
CA ARG A 445 -15.29 38.15 -1.55
C ARG A 445 -15.21 38.78 -0.18
N VAL A 446 -16.12 38.35 0.70
CA VAL A 446 -16.06 38.67 2.13
C VAL A 446 -15.26 37.57 2.79
N VAL A 447 -14.21 37.93 3.50
CA VAL A 447 -13.39 37.02 4.29
C VAL A 447 -13.52 37.40 5.76
N THR A 448 -13.44 36.38 6.64
CA THR A 448 -13.58 36.56 8.07
C THR A 448 -12.34 36.02 8.76
N ASP A 449 -11.81 36.77 9.72
CA ASP A 449 -10.69 36.33 10.54
C ASP A 449 -11.14 35.40 11.68
N ASP A 450 -10.19 34.86 12.44
CA ASP A 450 -10.45 33.99 13.59
C ASP A 450 -11.19 34.68 14.74
N HIS A 451 -11.26 36.01 14.71
CA HIS A 451 -11.95 36.85 15.71
C HIS A 451 -13.36 37.28 15.27
N GLY A 452 -13.78 36.89 14.05
CA GLY A 452 -15.08 37.23 13.49
C GLY A 452 -15.14 38.61 12.84
N ASN A 453 -14.00 39.27 12.59
CA ASN A 453 -13.97 40.49 11.81
C ASN A 453 -14.11 40.16 10.32
N GLU A 454 -14.85 40.98 9.59
CA GLU A 454 -15.08 40.79 8.16
C GLU A 454 -14.32 41.84 7.31
N MET A 455 -13.76 41.41 6.21
CA MET A 455 -13.14 42.24 5.19
C MET A 455 -13.67 41.88 3.81
N VAL A 456 -13.95 42.89 3.00
CA VAL A 456 -14.26 42.70 1.57
C VAL A 456 -12.97 42.85 0.78
N ILE A 457 -12.59 41.84 0.03
CA ILE A 457 -11.44 41.90 -0.88
C ILE A 457 -11.83 42.75 -2.08
N ASP A 458 -11.33 43.96 -2.09
CA ASP A 458 -11.54 44.93 -3.19
C ASP A 458 -10.60 44.64 -4.39
N SER A 459 -10.66 45.53 -5.40
CA SER A 459 -9.85 45.41 -6.60
C SER A 459 -8.34 45.45 -6.35
N ASP A 460 -7.92 46.25 -5.38
CA ASP A 460 -6.50 46.50 -5.12
C ASP A 460 -5.93 45.33 -4.30
N ALA A 461 -6.63 44.86 -3.28
CA ALA A 461 -6.30 43.67 -2.51
C ALA A 461 -6.28 42.42 -3.41
N ALA A 462 -7.25 42.22 -4.29
CA ALA A 462 -7.25 41.10 -5.24
C ALA A 462 -6.07 41.13 -6.22
N SER A 463 -5.63 42.33 -6.62
CA SER A 463 -4.47 42.49 -7.50
C SER A 463 -3.15 42.24 -6.74
N ALA A 464 -3.08 42.69 -5.49
CA ALA A 464 -1.92 42.44 -4.60
C ALA A 464 -1.75 40.95 -4.30
N ILE A 465 -2.84 40.22 -4.00
CA ILE A 465 -2.79 38.76 -3.84
C ILE A 465 -2.23 38.10 -5.11
N MET A 466 -2.77 38.42 -6.29
CA MET A 466 -2.28 37.84 -7.54
C MET A 466 -0.82 38.18 -7.84
N TYR A 467 -0.38 39.37 -7.46
CA TYR A 467 1.02 39.77 -7.59
C TYR A 467 1.92 38.89 -6.73
N GLU A 468 1.60 38.72 -5.43
CA GLU A 468 2.37 37.87 -4.52
C GLU A 468 2.37 36.39 -4.98
N MET A 469 1.23 35.87 -5.43
CA MET A 469 1.13 34.52 -5.99
C MET A 469 2.07 34.32 -7.19
N THR A 470 2.23 35.35 -8.01
CA THR A 470 3.06 35.31 -9.23
C THR A 470 4.55 35.47 -8.89
N VAL A 471 4.89 36.44 -8.05
CA VAL A 471 6.30 36.77 -7.67
C VAL A 471 6.93 35.62 -6.89
N ASN A 472 6.20 35.02 -5.97
CA ASN A 472 6.67 33.86 -5.20
C ASN A 472 6.59 32.55 -6.00
N ARG A 473 6.13 32.59 -7.26
CA ARG A 473 5.98 31.41 -8.13
C ARG A 473 5.01 30.37 -7.58
N TYR A 474 3.99 30.79 -6.85
CA TYR A 474 2.95 29.90 -6.35
C TYR A 474 1.97 29.50 -7.45
N VAL A 475 1.88 30.28 -8.53
CA VAL A 475 1.12 29.96 -9.73
C VAL A 475 1.98 30.02 -10.98
N ASP A 476 1.63 29.21 -11.98
CA ASP A 476 2.20 29.26 -13.31
C ASP A 476 1.53 30.37 -14.15
N ARG A 477 1.97 30.52 -15.43
CA ARG A 477 1.41 31.52 -16.37
C ARG A 477 -0.08 31.31 -16.68
N LYS A 478 -0.65 30.16 -16.35
CA LYS A 478 -2.06 29.81 -16.56
C LYS A 478 -2.87 29.93 -15.28
N GLY A 479 -2.25 30.30 -14.16
CA GLY A 479 -2.87 30.39 -12.85
C GLY A 479 -2.99 29.04 -12.12
N VAL A 480 -2.32 27.99 -12.61
CA VAL A 480 -2.30 26.69 -11.95
C VAL A 480 -1.30 26.70 -10.80
N LEU A 481 -1.67 26.15 -9.64
CA LEU A 481 -0.80 26.05 -8.46
C LEU A 481 0.43 25.20 -8.75
N THR A 482 1.58 25.64 -8.24
CA THR A 482 2.86 24.96 -8.39
C THR A 482 3.21 24.12 -7.15
N ASP A 483 4.19 23.23 -7.28
CA ASP A 483 4.67 22.42 -6.15
C ASP A 483 5.18 23.33 -5.03
N LYS A 484 5.81 24.48 -5.35
CA LYS A 484 6.27 25.45 -4.38
C LYS A 484 5.17 26.02 -3.48
N TYR A 485 3.95 26.21 -4.00
CA TYR A 485 2.81 26.61 -3.17
C TYR A 485 2.55 25.61 -2.05
N TYR A 486 2.55 24.33 -2.40
CA TYR A 486 2.28 23.26 -1.44
C TYR A 486 3.40 23.07 -0.45
N GLU A 487 4.66 23.20 -0.88
CA GLU A 487 5.84 23.13 -0.02
C GLU A 487 5.83 24.26 1.02
N ASP A 488 5.73 25.52 0.57
CA ASP A 488 5.72 26.68 1.46
C ASP A 488 4.48 26.68 2.37
N LYS A 489 3.34 26.16 1.89
CA LYS A 489 2.14 25.97 2.71
C LYS A 489 2.35 24.92 3.81
N ALA A 490 2.94 23.79 3.48
CA ALA A 490 3.21 22.72 4.45
C ALA A 490 4.19 23.17 5.54
N ASN A 491 5.15 24.01 5.17
CA ASN A 491 6.15 24.56 6.09
C ASN A 491 5.65 25.78 6.88
N GLY A 492 4.47 26.33 6.55
CA GLY A 492 3.97 27.57 7.16
C GLY A 492 4.69 28.83 6.69
N GLU A 493 5.34 28.77 5.51
CA GLU A 493 6.18 29.84 4.96
C GLU A 493 5.50 30.62 3.82
N LEU A 494 4.19 30.42 3.62
CA LEU A 494 3.44 31.14 2.58
C LEU A 494 3.50 32.64 2.77
N LYS A 495 3.87 33.35 1.70
CA LYS A 495 3.89 34.81 1.66
C LYS A 495 2.61 35.32 1.02
N MET A 496 1.89 36.14 1.76
CA MET A 496 0.66 36.78 1.33
C MET A 496 0.81 38.30 1.26
N ALA A 497 -0.09 38.94 0.56
CA ALA A 497 -0.10 40.37 0.39
C ALA A 497 -0.38 41.11 1.73
N GLU A 498 0.29 42.21 1.98
CA GLU A 498 0.07 43.04 3.18
C GLU A 498 -1.37 43.55 3.32
N GLU A 499 -2.07 43.72 2.19
CA GLU A 499 -3.45 44.17 2.09
C GLU A 499 -4.45 43.19 2.74
N VAL A 500 -4.05 41.92 2.91
CA VAL A 500 -4.89 40.88 3.53
C VAL A 500 -4.33 40.40 4.86
N LYS A 501 -3.49 41.22 5.50
CA LYS A 501 -2.89 40.88 6.79
C LYS A 501 -3.94 40.62 7.87
N GLY A 502 -3.82 39.48 8.53
CA GLY A 502 -4.80 38.98 9.51
C GLY A 502 -5.94 38.17 8.89
N PHE A 503 -6.04 38.10 7.57
CA PHE A 503 -7.02 37.31 6.82
C PHE A 503 -6.36 36.26 5.91
N GLU A 504 -5.05 36.00 6.11
CA GLU A 504 -4.26 35.12 5.26
C GLU A 504 -4.88 33.71 5.19
N ALA A 505 -5.34 33.17 6.32
CA ALA A 505 -5.97 31.86 6.36
C ALA A 505 -7.23 31.79 5.49
N ALA A 506 -8.09 32.81 5.54
CA ALA A 506 -9.29 32.89 4.73
C ALA A 506 -8.98 33.07 3.23
N VAL A 507 -7.89 33.77 2.88
CA VAL A 507 -7.42 33.90 1.51
C VAL A 507 -6.87 32.55 1.01
N VAL A 508 -6.13 31.81 1.83
CA VAL A 508 -5.66 30.47 1.52
C VAL A 508 -6.83 29.53 1.28
N ASP A 509 -7.90 29.60 2.07
CA ASP A 509 -9.12 28.82 1.88
C ASP A 509 -9.77 29.10 0.51
N ILE A 510 -9.74 30.35 0.04
CA ILE A 510 -10.21 30.70 -1.31
C ILE A 510 -9.30 30.09 -2.38
N ILE A 511 -7.98 30.16 -2.22
CA ILE A 511 -7.02 29.54 -3.16
C ILE A 511 -7.23 28.03 -3.21
N ASP A 512 -7.38 27.37 -2.07
CA ASP A 512 -7.61 25.94 -1.96
C ASP A 512 -8.98 25.50 -2.53
N SER A 513 -9.87 26.45 -2.74
CA SER A 513 -11.17 26.18 -3.39
C SER A 513 -11.08 25.88 -4.87
N ILE A 514 -9.94 26.13 -5.54
CA ILE A 514 -9.76 25.77 -6.94
C ILE A 514 -9.57 24.25 -7.10
N TYR A 515 -9.96 23.75 -8.27
CA TYR A 515 -9.70 22.35 -8.60
C TYR A 515 -8.23 22.15 -8.97
N ASP A 516 -7.51 21.38 -8.18
CA ASP A 516 -6.19 20.89 -8.53
C ASP A 516 -6.14 19.36 -8.45
N PRO A 517 -5.96 18.67 -9.58
CA PRO A 517 -5.86 17.21 -9.60
C PRO A 517 -4.63 16.67 -8.85
N LYS A 518 -3.59 17.48 -8.64
CA LYS A 518 -2.40 17.08 -7.90
C LYS A 518 -2.67 16.94 -6.39
N ALA A 519 -3.47 17.85 -5.84
CA ALA A 519 -3.76 17.90 -4.41
C ALA A 519 -4.46 16.65 -3.88
N MET A 520 -5.20 15.93 -4.74
CA MET A 520 -5.98 14.75 -4.37
C MET A 520 -5.45 13.44 -4.99
N LYS A 521 -4.22 13.45 -5.50
CA LYS A 521 -3.61 12.22 -5.99
C LYS A 521 -3.38 11.26 -4.80
N PRO A 522 -3.95 10.04 -4.81
CA PRO A 522 -3.67 9.08 -3.77
C PRO A 522 -2.17 8.73 -3.78
N GLU A 523 -1.61 8.40 -2.62
CA GLU A 523 -0.23 7.96 -2.54
C GLU A 523 -0.08 6.52 -3.02
N ASN A 524 1.06 6.22 -3.63
CA ASN A 524 1.45 4.85 -3.85
C ASN A 524 2.00 4.28 -2.52
N ALA A 525 1.23 3.41 -1.88
CA ALA A 525 1.59 2.81 -0.59
C ALA A 525 2.83 1.90 -0.66
N ARG A 526 3.29 1.53 -1.85
CA ARG A 526 4.54 0.79 -2.05
C ARG A 526 5.77 1.71 -2.08
N SER A 527 5.58 3.03 -2.26
CA SER A 527 6.64 4.05 -2.27
C SER A 527 6.97 4.59 -0.87
N ASN A 528 6.85 3.76 0.17
CA ASN A 528 7.19 4.14 1.56
C ASN A 528 8.71 4.24 1.81
N ASN A 529 9.51 4.25 0.74
CA ASN A 529 10.94 4.44 0.83
C ASN A 529 11.23 5.89 1.25
N VAL A 530 11.92 6.02 2.37
CA VAL A 530 12.41 7.32 2.86
C VAL A 530 13.84 7.48 2.40
N GLU A 531 14.10 8.56 1.67
CA GLU A 531 15.47 9.04 1.46
C GLU A 531 15.86 9.88 2.67
N LEU A 532 17.00 9.56 3.26
CA LEU A 532 17.50 10.30 4.41
C LEU A 532 17.91 11.71 3.96
N GLN A 533 17.32 12.72 4.58
CA GLN A 533 17.72 14.11 4.37
C GLN A 533 18.67 14.56 5.48
N VAL A 534 19.79 15.12 5.08
CA VAL A 534 20.76 15.68 6.02
C VAL A 534 20.21 16.97 6.65
N ASP A 535 20.31 17.08 7.94
CA ASP A 535 20.01 18.32 8.67
C ASP A 535 21.22 19.25 8.60
N GLU A 536 21.14 20.29 7.75
CA GLU A 536 22.25 21.21 7.52
C GLU A 536 22.65 22.01 8.77
N GLU A 537 21.70 22.29 9.67
CA GLU A 537 22.00 22.99 10.92
C GLU A 537 22.87 22.09 11.83
N LYS A 538 22.53 20.83 11.96
CA LYS A 538 23.29 19.83 12.71
C LYS A 538 24.65 19.58 12.08
N LEU A 539 24.70 19.41 10.74
CA LEU A 539 25.93 19.22 9.98
C LEU A 539 26.92 20.39 10.23
N ASN A 540 26.40 21.59 10.36
CA ASN A 540 27.18 22.79 10.60
C ASN A 540 27.40 23.11 12.08
N SER A 541 26.82 22.36 13.01
CA SER A 541 26.98 22.58 14.46
C SER A 541 28.42 22.40 14.92
N LYS A 542 28.77 23.06 16.05
CA LYS A 542 30.09 22.92 16.64
C LYS A 542 30.34 21.51 17.17
N GLU A 543 29.33 20.92 17.73
CA GLU A 543 29.34 19.58 18.31
C GLU A 543 29.65 18.54 17.26
N PHE A 544 28.94 18.59 16.11
CA PHE A 544 29.19 17.70 15.00
C PHE A 544 30.58 17.88 14.38
N LYS A 545 31.01 19.12 14.15
CA LYS A 545 32.35 19.42 13.62
C LYS A 545 33.47 18.93 14.55
N ALA A 546 33.28 19.03 15.87
CA ALA A 546 34.21 18.49 16.84
C ALA A 546 34.25 16.95 16.84
N LEU A 547 33.10 16.31 16.68
CA LEU A 547 33.02 14.83 16.51
C LEU A 547 33.71 14.41 15.21
N TRP A 548 33.31 15.05 14.09
CA TRP A 548 33.78 14.69 12.75
C TRP A 548 35.30 14.82 12.62
N SER A 549 35.89 15.92 13.15
CA SER A 549 37.34 16.13 13.13
C SER A 549 38.16 15.03 13.81
N ARG A 550 37.53 14.23 14.69
CA ARG A 550 38.21 13.12 15.38
C ARG A 550 38.12 11.78 14.63
N ILE A 551 37.13 11.62 13.74
CA ILE A 551 36.85 10.34 13.12
C ILE A 551 36.95 10.37 11.58
N ASN A 552 37.22 11.54 10.98
CA ASN A 552 37.22 11.73 9.53
C ASN A 552 38.58 11.45 8.85
N ALA A 553 39.58 10.97 9.58
CA ALA A 553 40.84 10.60 8.97
C ALA A 553 40.66 9.46 7.98
N LYS A 554 41.19 9.61 6.78
CA LYS A 554 41.23 8.53 5.82
C LYS A 554 42.18 7.45 6.29
N SER A 555 41.76 6.22 6.20
CA SER A 555 42.61 5.06 6.47
C SER A 555 42.77 4.24 5.22
N VAL A 556 43.99 3.89 4.91
CA VAL A 556 44.30 2.89 3.89
C VAL A 556 44.40 1.53 4.60
N TYR A 557 43.66 0.59 4.12
CA TYR A 557 43.88 -0.79 4.55
C TYR A 557 44.78 -1.50 3.53
N VAL A 558 45.73 -2.21 4.05
CA VAL A 558 46.57 -3.10 3.28
C VAL A 558 46.17 -4.52 3.61
N VAL A 559 45.86 -5.28 2.56
CA VAL A 559 45.57 -6.70 2.68
C VAL A 559 46.78 -7.42 2.16
N ASP A 560 47.53 -8.06 3.05
CA ASP A 560 48.71 -8.84 2.69
C ASP A 560 48.34 -10.34 2.73
N PHE A 561 47.61 -10.81 1.74
CA PHE A 561 47.27 -12.23 1.62
C PHE A 561 48.01 -12.90 0.47
N ASP A 562 48.38 -14.17 0.69
CA ASP A 562 49.00 -14.98 -0.35
C ASP A 562 48.00 -15.31 -1.45
N THR A 563 48.24 -14.81 -2.66
CA THR A 563 47.42 -15.09 -3.83
C THR A 563 47.30 -16.59 -4.11
N ASP A 564 48.33 -17.36 -3.86
CA ASP A 564 48.32 -18.82 -4.07
C ASP A 564 47.44 -19.52 -3.02
N GLU A 565 47.33 -18.98 -1.80
CA GLU A 565 46.40 -19.46 -0.80
C GLU A 565 44.95 -19.17 -1.20
N LEU A 566 44.66 -17.96 -1.65
CA LEU A 566 43.31 -17.59 -2.14
C LEU A 566 42.91 -18.50 -3.33
N VAL A 567 43.82 -18.72 -4.29
CA VAL A 567 43.58 -19.63 -5.42
C VAL A 567 43.24 -21.03 -4.92
N ARG A 568 43.98 -21.58 -3.97
CA ARG A 568 43.72 -22.92 -3.40
C ARG A 568 42.36 -22.98 -2.68
N LYS A 569 42.03 -21.98 -1.85
CA LYS A 569 40.74 -21.90 -1.14
C LYS A 569 39.58 -21.78 -2.13
N SER A 570 39.73 -20.95 -3.17
CA SER A 570 38.72 -20.79 -4.22
C SER A 570 38.49 -22.06 -5.03
N ILE A 571 39.57 -22.80 -5.38
CA ILE A 571 39.48 -24.11 -6.05
C ILE A 571 38.68 -25.09 -5.18
N ALA A 572 39.04 -25.22 -3.89
CA ALA A 572 38.35 -26.11 -2.99
C ALA A 572 36.87 -25.74 -2.79
N ALA A 573 36.55 -24.44 -2.70
CA ALA A 573 35.20 -23.94 -2.61
C ALA A 573 34.38 -24.27 -3.85
N LEU A 574 34.93 -24.03 -5.04
CA LEU A 574 34.27 -24.35 -6.31
C LEU A 574 34.00 -25.85 -6.45
N ASP A 575 35.01 -26.69 -6.19
CA ASP A 575 34.87 -28.14 -6.30
C ASP A 575 33.84 -28.74 -5.31
N SER A 576 33.76 -28.18 -4.11
CA SER A 576 32.83 -28.66 -3.08
C SER A 576 31.43 -28.11 -3.21
N ARG A 577 31.26 -26.82 -3.49
CA ARG A 577 29.99 -26.07 -3.39
C ARG A 577 29.36 -25.69 -4.74
N LEU A 578 30.11 -25.58 -5.82
CA LEU A 578 29.55 -25.16 -7.10
C LEU A 578 28.59 -26.21 -7.67
N ARG A 579 27.36 -25.80 -7.88
CA ARG A 579 26.33 -26.63 -8.50
C ARG A 579 25.58 -25.77 -9.51
N VAL A 580 25.66 -26.15 -10.81
CA VAL A 580 25.05 -25.46 -11.93
C VAL A 580 23.94 -26.34 -12.52
N ALA A 581 22.75 -25.76 -12.65
CA ALA A 581 21.61 -26.46 -13.23
C ALA A 581 21.80 -26.68 -14.73
N LYS A 582 21.29 -27.82 -15.23
CA LYS A 582 21.30 -28.11 -16.66
C LYS A 582 20.16 -27.39 -17.34
N ILE A 583 20.43 -26.67 -18.43
CA ILE A 583 19.40 -26.09 -19.26
C ILE A 583 18.89 -27.17 -20.22
N TYR A 584 17.59 -27.37 -20.27
CA TYR A 584 16.90 -28.22 -21.21
C TYR A 584 16.01 -27.37 -22.12
N PHE A 585 16.10 -27.60 -23.43
CA PHE A 585 15.21 -26.97 -24.40
C PHE A 585 14.09 -27.94 -24.78
N LYS A 586 12.85 -27.53 -24.63
CA LYS A 586 11.71 -28.24 -25.20
C LYS A 586 11.40 -27.59 -26.54
N VAL A 587 11.58 -28.32 -27.62
CA VAL A 587 11.22 -27.86 -28.98
C VAL A 587 9.88 -28.50 -29.30
N GLU A 588 8.88 -27.69 -29.51
CA GLU A 588 7.56 -28.12 -29.96
C GLU A 588 7.43 -27.74 -31.44
N TYR A 589 7.11 -28.72 -32.24
CA TYR A 589 6.78 -28.52 -33.64
C TYR A 589 5.28 -28.54 -33.77
N GLY A 590 4.71 -27.48 -34.31
CA GLY A 590 3.30 -27.41 -34.64
C GLY A 590 3.12 -26.91 -36.06
N SER A 591 2.14 -27.46 -36.77
CA SER A 591 1.67 -26.89 -38.02
C SER A 591 0.42 -26.05 -37.74
N MET A 592 0.23 -25.02 -38.51
CA MET A 592 -0.94 -24.18 -38.47
C MET A 592 -1.91 -24.67 -39.54
N ASP A 593 -3.09 -25.16 -39.14
CA ASP A 593 -4.18 -25.54 -40.06
C ASP A 593 -4.83 -24.30 -40.68
N GLU A 594 -5.54 -24.49 -41.80
CA GLU A 594 -6.26 -23.40 -42.46
C GLU A 594 -7.26 -22.74 -41.50
N ILE A 595 -7.11 -21.44 -41.34
CA ILE A 595 -7.92 -20.62 -40.42
C ILE A 595 -9.29 -20.39 -41.03
N GLN A 596 -10.33 -20.97 -40.45
CA GLN A 596 -11.70 -20.82 -40.90
C GLN A 596 -12.49 -19.72 -40.15
N SER A 597 -12.01 -19.26 -38.97
CA SER A 597 -12.62 -18.17 -38.23
C SER A 597 -11.65 -17.38 -37.33
N LYS A 598 -11.99 -16.11 -36.99
CA LYS A 598 -11.25 -15.27 -36.04
C LYS A 598 -11.24 -15.84 -34.62
N GLU A 599 -12.25 -16.63 -34.24
CA GLU A 599 -12.34 -17.28 -32.94
C GLU A 599 -11.35 -18.43 -32.80
N GLN A 600 -11.10 -19.18 -33.85
CA GLN A 600 -10.06 -20.23 -33.85
C GLN A 600 -8.65 -19.65 -33.67
N LEU A 601 -8.42 -18.45 -34.20
CA LEU A 601 -7.13 -17.77 -34.02
C LEU A 601 -6.97 -17.28 -32.56
N ARG A 602 -8.02 -16.77 -31.95
CA ARG A 602 -8.00 -16.26 -30.55
C ARG A 602 -7.91 -17.37 -29.51
N SER A 603 -8.47 -18.53 -29.80
CA SER A 603 -8.43 -19.69 -28.89
C SER A 603 -7.15 -20.52 -29.01
N GLY A 604 -6.27 -20.22 -29.99
CA GLY A 604 -5.10 -21.04 -30.29
C GLY A 604 -5.41 -22.39 -30.94
N ALA A 605 -6.69 -22.68 -31.23
CA ALA A 605 -7.14 -23.95 -31.81
C ALA A 605 -6.71 -24.18 -33.28
N ALA A 606 -6.10 -23.15 -33.89
CA ALA A 606 -5.51 -23.24 -35.22
C ALA A 606 -4.09 -23.89 -35.23
N PHE A 607 -3.49 -24.10 -34.05
CA PHE A 607 -2.19 -24.74 -33.93
C PHE A 607 -2.37 -26.20 -33.50
N VAL A 608 -1.97 -27.13 -34.33
CA VAL A 608 -1.91 -28.55 -34.02
C VAL A 608 -0.48 -28.91 -33.63
N GLN A 609 -0.29 -29.38 -32.41
CA GLN A 609 1.02 -29.85 -31.96
C GLN A 609 1.32 -31.19 -32.58
N GLU A 610 2.22 -31.24 -33.55
CA GLU A 610 2.61 -32.48 -34.25
C GLU A 610 3.59 -33.32 -33.45
N SER A 611 4.53 -32.70 -32.77
CA SER A 611 5.47 -33.41 -31.90
C SER A 611 6.14 -32.49 -30.88
N SER A 612 6.47 -33.03 -29.72
CA SER A 612 7.33 -32.36 -28.74
C SER A 612 8.59 -33.18 -28.50
N CYS A 613 9.75 -32.56 -28.53
CA CYS A 613 11.02 -33.19 -28.23
C CYS A 613 11.78 -32.39 -27.17
N THR A 614 12.11 -33.04 -26.06
CA THR A 614 13.02 -32.46 -25.07
C THR A 614 14.47 -32.68 -25.50
N ILE A 615 15.13 -31.61 -25.91
CA ILE A 615 16.51 -31.66 -26.36
C ILE A 615 17.42 -31.59 -25.15
N GLY A 616 18.06 -32.73 -24.81
CA GLY A 616 19.05 -32.80 -23.72
C GLY A 616 20.41 -32.23 -24.12
N ILE A 617 21.35 -32.28 -23.17
CA ILE A 617 22.68 -31.63 -23.17
C ILE A 617 23.46 -31.71 -24.48
N LYS A 618 23.34 -32.82 -25.24
CA LYS A 618 24.11 -33.01 -26.49
C LYS A 618 23.80 -31.97 -27.56
N HIS A 619 22.59 -31.42 -27.59
CA HIS A 619 22.17 -30.38 -28.54
C HIS A 619 22.31 -28.98 -27.98
N ALA A 620 22.22 -28.79 -26.64
CA ALA A 620 22.54 -27.54 -25.97
C ALA A 620 24.02 -27.15 -26.17
N ILE A 621 24.90 -28.12 -26.16
CA ILE A 621 26.33 -27.92 -26.50
C ILE A 621 26.52 -27.39 -27.94
N VAL A 622 25.64 -27.73 -28.87
CA VAL A 622 25.71 -27.22 -30.26
C VAL A 622 25.24 -25.78 -30.33
N ALA A 623 24.24 -25.38 -29.51
CA ALA A 623 23.80 -24.00 -29.40
C ALA A 623 24.85 -23.11 -28.71
N SER A 624 25.50 -23.62 -27.65
CA SER A 624 26.58 -22.90 -26.95
C SER A 624 27.86 -22.71 -27.79
N LYS A 625 28.09 -23.54 -28.80
CA LYS A 625 29.23 -23.36 -29.75
C LYS A 625 29.10 -22.10 -30.62
N ARG A 626 27.94 -21.47 -30.69
CA ARG A 626 27.70 -20.25 -31.45
C ARG A 626 27.83 -18.96 -30.62
N VAL A 627 27.90 -19.06 -29.30
CA VAL A 627 28.06 -17.91 -28.40
C VAL A 627 29.42 -17.98 -27.75
N THR A 628 30.25 -17.00 -27.99
CA THR A 628 31.58 -16.88 -27.38
C THR A 628 31.43 -16.16 -26.05
N TYR A 629 31.60 -16.88 -24.94
CA TYR A 629 31.64 -16.29 -23.61
C TYR A 629 33.08 -15.91 -23.23
N ASP A 630 33.31 -14.67 -22.83
CA ASP A 630 34.55 -14.30 -22.13
C ASP A 630 34.43 -14.67 -20.65
N LEU A 631 34.49 -15.98 -20.37
CA LEU A 631 34.40 -16.54 -19.03
C LEU A 631 35.40 -15.89 -18.06
N VAL A 632 36.66 -15.77 -18.51
CA VAL A 632 37.70 -15.19 -17.66
C VAL A 632 37.48 -13.72 -17.44
N GLY A 633 37.14 -12.96 -18.47
CA GLY A 633 36.88 -11.53 -18.36
C GLY A 633 35.72 -11.21 -17.40
N ARG A 634 34.61 -11.93 -17.51
CA ARG A 634 33.45 -11.72 -16.63
C ARG A 634 33.73 -12.06 -15.17
N ILE A 635 34.48 -13.14 -14.90
CA ILE A 635 34.87 -13.45 -13.52
C ILE A 635 35.87 -12.42 -12.99
N VAL A 636 36.82 -11.95 -13.81
CA VAL A 636 37.74 -10.85 -13.46
C VAL A 636 36.96 -9.59 -13.08
N GLU A 637 35.99 -9.19 -13.90
CA GLU A 637 35.15 -8.02 -13.69
C GLU A 637 34.32 -8.13 -12.39
N SER A 638 33.75 -9.30 -12.13
CA SER A 638 32.93 -9.57 -10.94
C SER A 638 33.74 -9.72 -9.66
N THR A 639 34.97 -10.25 -9.72
CA THR A 639 35.76 -10.53 -8.50
C THR A 639 36.87 -9.51 -8.26
N GLY A 640 37.26 -8.72 -9.27
CA GLY A 640 38.39 -7.80 -9.20
C GLY A 640 39.76 -8.51 -9.09
N LEU A 641 39.81 -9.81 -9.31
CA LEU A 641 41.07 -10.57 -9.32
C LEU A 641 41.82 -10.39 -10.66
N THR A 642 43.10 -10.66 -10.64
CA THR A 642 43.90 -10.64 -11.87
C THR A 642 43.51 -11.79 -12.82
N ARG A 643 43.58 -11.56 -14.13
CA ARG A 643 43.33 -12.64 -15.13
C ARG A 643 44.14 -13.89 -14.84
N LYS A 644 45.40 -13.75 -14.35
CA LYS A 644 46.26 -14.85 -13.97
C LYS A 644 45.67 -15.69 -12.85
N ALA A 645 45.20 -15.05 -11.78
CA ALA A 645 44.59 -15.75 -10.65
C ALA A 645 43.31 -16.49 -11.07
N VAL A 646 42.45 -15.82 -11.85
CA VAL A 646 41.20 -16.44 -12.34
C VAL A 646 41.52 -17.66 -13.25
N ILE A 647 42.51 -17.55 -14.11
CA ILE A 647 42.95 -18.69 -14.96
C ILE A 647 43.47 -19.82 -14.09
N GLN A 648 44.28 -19.53 -13.06
CA GLN A 648 44.78 -20.54 -12.12
C GLN A 648 43.64 -21.26 -11.40
N ILE A 649 42.63 -20.52 -10.95
CA ILE A 649 41.43 -21.09 -10.30
C ILE A 649 40.70 -22.01 -11.31
N LEU A 650 40.34 -21.49 -12.48
CA LEU A 650 39.60 -22.26 -13.48
C LEU A 650 40.32 -23.49 -14.03
N THR A 651 41.65 -23.45 -14.11
CA THR A 651 42.46 -24.60 -14.52
C THR A 651 42.72 -25.57 -13.38
N GLY A 652 42.63 -25.12 -12.13
CA GLY A 652 42.85 -25.91 -10.94
C GLY A 652 41.64 -26.71 -10.47
N ILE A 653 40.41 -26.33 -10.81
CA ILE A 653 39.20 -27.07 -10.43
C ILE A 653 39.13 -28.42 -11.17
N HIS A 654 38.38 -29.36 -10.57
CA HIS A 654 38.14 -30.64 -11.23
C HIS A 654 37.43 -30.50 -12.55
N LYS A 655 37.77 -31.34 -13.52
CA LYS A 655 37.15 -31.33 -14.85
C LYS A 655 35.61 -31.44 -14.77
N ALA A 656 35.08 -32.21 -13.84
CA ALA A 656 33.64 -32.35 -13.65
C ALA A 656 32.99 -31.04 -13.19
N THR A 657 33.67 -30.26 -12.33
CA THR A 657 33.25 -28.92 -11.91
C THR A 657 33.27 -27.95 -13.06
N PHE A 658 34.36 -27.92 -13.83
CA PHE A 658 34.48 -27.06 -15.01
C PHE A 658 33.47 -27.41 -16.11
N ASP A 659 33.16 -28.71 -16.31
CA ASP A 659 32.21 -29.15 -17.33
C ASP A 659 30.77 -28.64 -17.04
N GLN A 660 30.45 -28.21 -15.81
CA GLN A 660 29.20 -27.56 -15.47
C GLN A 660 29.01 -26.22 -16.20
N PHE A 661 30.07 -25.55 -16.61
CA PHE A 661 29.99 -24.38 -17.48
C PHE A 661 29.20 -24.64 -18.77
N LYS A 662 29.27 -25.87 -19.28
CA LYS A 662 28.54 -26.29 -20.50
C LYS A 662 27.04 -26.47 -20.23
N TYR A 663 26.61 -26.56 -18.96
CA TYR A 663 25.22 -26.75 -18.61
C TYR A 663 24.47 -25.42 -18.64
N ASN A 664 25.07 -24.38 -18.03
CA ASN A 664 24.54 -23.01 -17.96
C ASN A 664 25.73 -22.04 -17.74
N PRO A 665 26.27 -21.43 -18.80
CA PRO A 665 27.42 -20.53 -18.68
C PRO A 665 27.20 -19.33 -17.77
N GLU A 666 26.01 -18.72 -17.81
CA GLU A 666 25.68 -17.53 -17.01
C GLU A 666 25.62 -17.86 -15.51
N GLU A 667 24.93 -18.93 -15.14
CA GLU A 667 24.86 -19.40 -13.77
C GLU A 667 26.20 -19.85 -13.22
N PHE A 668 27.02 -20.50 -14.07
CA PHE A 668 28.39 -20.87 -13.72
C PHE A 668 29.21 -19.64 -13.36
N ILE A 669 29.18 -18.60 -14.19
CA ILE A 669 29.93 -17.36 -13.99
C ILE A 669 29.44 -16.69 -12.68
N LEU A 670 28.14 -16.58 -12.48
CA LEU A 670 27.57 -15.94 -11.31
C LEU A 670 27.97 -16.64 -10.02
N LYS A 671 27.71 -17.95 -9.93
CA LYS A 671 28.00 -18.75 -8.73
C LYS A 671 29.50 -18.90 -8.46
N ALA A 672 30.29 -19.07 -9.51
CA ALA A 672 31.76 -19.12 -9.38
C ALA A 672 32.30 -17.79 -8.85
N SER A 673 31.86 -16.67 -9.40
CA SER A 673 32.26 -15.34 -8.93
C SER A 673 31.84 -15.10 -7.46
N GLN A 674 30.65 -15.53 -7.07
CA GLN A 674 30.18 -15.41 -5.70
C GLN A 674 31.06 -16.21 -4.73
N LEU A 675 31.29 -17.48 -5.02
CA LEU A 675 32.15 -18.34 -4.18
C LEU A 675 33.59 -17.82 -4.07
N ILE A 676 34.14 -17.29 -5.16
CA ILE A 676 35.48 -16.67 -5.16
C ILE A 676 35.49 -15.40 -4.30
N ASN A 677 34.43 -14.57 -4.37
CA ASN A 677 34.31 -13.36 -3.56
C ASN A 677 34.15 -13.69 -2.06
N ASP A 678 33.41 -14.73 -1.71
CA ASP A 678 33.29 -15.21 -0.32
C ASP A 678 34.67 -15.60 0.26
N GLU A 679 35.47 -16.36 -0.48
CA GLU A 679 36.84 -16.74 -0.06
C GLU A 679 37.75 -15.53 0.00
N LYS A 680 37.62 -14.58 -0.95
CA LYS A 680 38.37 -13.33 -0.97
C LYS A 680 38.02 -12.46 0.24
N ALA A 681 36.73 -12.34 0.58
CA ALA A 681 36.29 -11.60 1.75
C ALA A 681 36.86 -12.19 3.05
N THR A 682 36.85 -13.51 3.19
CA THR A 682 37.46 -14.22 4.32
C THR A 682 38.96 -13.93 4.41
N ALA A 683 39.69 -14.03 3.30
CA ALA A 683 41.12 -13.74 3.25
C ALA A 683 41.44 -12.26 3.60
N ILE A 684 40.57 -11.30 3.17
CA ILE A 684 40.72 -9.91 3.53
C ILE A 684 40.56 -9.70 5.03
N ILE A 685 39.54 -10.30 5.65
CA ILE A 685 39.27 -10.17 7.11
C ILE A 685 40.43 -10.73 7.95
N GLU A 686 41.03 -11.84 7.50
CA GLU A 686 42.13 -12.49 8.21
C GLU A 686 43.46 -11.72 8.14
N HIS A 687 43.65 -10.90 7.11
CA HIS A 687 44.96 -10.27 6.79
C HIS A 687 44.90 -8.74 6.58
N ILE A 688 43.88 -8.07 7.12
CA ILE A 688 43.71 -6.65 6.96
C ILE A 688 44.49 -5.88 8.04
N THR A 689 45.28 -4.89 7.60
CA THR A 689 45.89 -3.88 8.47
C THR A 689 45.49 -2.49 8.07
N TYR A 690 45.16 -1.63 9.03
CA TYR A 690 44.75 -0.26 8.79
C TYR A 690 45.90 0.69 9.11
N SER A 691 46.19 1.60 8.20
CA SER A 691 47.13 2.71 8.39
C SER A 691 46.37 4.01 8.20
N VAL A 692 46.33 4.84 9.24
CA VAL A 692 45.71 6.17 9.17
C VAL A 692 46.58 7.08 8.30
N MET A 693 45.94 7.82 7.39
CA MET A 693 46.56 8.79 6.50
C MET A 693 46.42 10.20 7.07
N ASP A 694 47.26 11.12 6.62
CA ASP A 694 47.13 12.54 6.93
C ASP A 694 45.99 13.24 6.18
N ASP A 695 45.35 12.53 5.25
CA ASP A 695 44.20 13.00 4.48
C ASP A 695 42.87 12.71 5.21
N HIS A 696 41.88 13.59 5.03
CA HIS A 696 40.62 13.55 5.78
C HIS A 696 39.43 13.60 4.82
N TYR A 697 38.33 12.97 5.21
CA TYR A 697 37.06 13.09 4.51
C TYR A 697 36.41 14.43 4.78
N GLY A 698 35.88 15.09 3.77
CA GLY A 698 35.02 16.26 3.92
C GLY A 698 33.64 15.88 4.45
N THR A 699 32.80 16.88 4.71
CA THR A 699 31.41 16.69 5.13
C THR A 699 30.46 16.35 3.96
N ASP A 700 30.95 16.42 2.72
CA ASP A 700 30.25 16.05 1.49
C ASP A 700 29.81 14.59 1.46
N VAL A 701 30.48 13.71 2.20
CA VAL A 701 30.07 12.30 2.37
C VAL A 701 28.65 12.12 2.95
N PHE A 702 28.12 13.13 3.64
CA PHE A 702 26.77 13.10 4.23
C PHE A 702 25.70 13.68 3.31
N THR A 703 26.09 14.39 2.25
CA THR A 703 25.15 15.07 1.34
C THR A 703 24.72 14.23 0.14
N GLU A 704 25.34 13.07 -0.07
CA GLU A 704 24.91 12.14 -1.12
C GLU A 704 23.72 11.31 -0.64
N PRO A 705 22.57 11.31 -1.36
CA PRO A 705 21.37 10.55 -1.00
C PRO A 705 21.58 9.06 -1.30
N THR A 706 22.24 8.34 -0.43
CA THR A 706 22.61 6.92 -0.66
C THR A 706 21.89 5.94 0.25
N ILE A 707 21.32 6.40 1.38
CA ILE A 707 20.69 5.53 2.37
C ILE A 707 19.17 5.67 2.26
N LYS A 708 18.48 4.54 2.07
CA LYS A 708 17.03 4.46 2.01
C LYS A 708 16.52 3.48 3.06
N GLY A 709 15.38 3.80 3.65
CA GLY A 709 14.69 2.93 4.60
C GLY A 709 13.20 2.94 4.33
N LYS A 710 12.46 2.04 4.98
CA LYS A 710 11.00 2.00 4.94
C LYS A 710 10.43 2.52 6.26
N LEU A 711 9.65 3.61 6.19
CA LEU A 711 8.90 4.13 7.33
C LEU A 711 8.01 3.04 7.94
N GLY A 712 8.05 2.94 9.28
CA GLY A 712 7.25 1.95 10.01
C GLY A 712 7.82 0.54 10.06
N MET A 713 8.77 0.20 9.18
CA MET A 713 9.47 -1.10 9.20
C MET A 713 10.87 -0.97 9.79
N ASN A 714 11.78 -0.29 9.11
CA ASN A 714 13.17 -0.14 9.51
C ASN A 714 13.67 1.32 9.49
N ALA A 715 12.77 2.29 9.37
CA ALA A 715 13.10 3.69 9.47
C ALA A 715 12.19 4.39 10.49
N MET A 716 12.75 5.28 11.29
CA MET A 716 12.03 6.12 12.23
C MET A 716 12.53 7.56 12.17
N LYS A 717 11.63 8.53 12.42
CA LYS A 717 11.99 9.94 12.49
C LYS A 717 12.88 10.21 13.70
N ALA A 718 13.92 11.02 13.51
CA ALA A 718 14.88 11.35 14.55
C ALA A 718 15.03 12.86 14.73
N LYS A 719 15.28 13.30 15.99
CA LYS A 719 15.45 14.71 16.33
C LYS A 719 16.92 15.12 16.46
N LYS A 720 17.76 14.22 16.97
CA LYS A 720 19.18 14.51 17.26
C LYS A 720 20.14 13.77 16.34
N HIS A 721 19.64 12.90 15.48
CA HIS A 721 20.43 12.27 14.44
C HIS A 721 20.82 13.28 13.36
N LEU A 722 21.95 13.07 12.69
CA LEU A 722 22.42 13.94 11.60
C LEU A 722 21.44 13.99 10.43
N TYR A 723 20.73 12.90 10.18
CA TYR A 723 19.65 12.82 9.19
C TYR A 723 18.30 12.96 9.89
N ASP A 724 17.29 13.33 9.13
CA ASP A 724 15.89 13.46 9.59
C ASP A 724 15.25 12.13 10.03
N HIS A 725 15.77 11.02 9.50
CA HIS A 725 15.36 9.64 9.85
C HIS A 725 16.57 8.77 10.17
N ILE A 726 16.34 7.72 10.96
CA ILE A 726 17.29 6.65 11.21
C ILE A 726 16.81 5.39 10.53
N VAL A 727 17.71 4.70 9.85
CA VAL A 727 17.49 3.33 9.35
C VAL A 727 18.17 2.36 10.31
N TYR A 728 17.44 1.34 10.75
CA TYR A 728 17.92 0.32 11.69
C TYR A 728 17.65 -1.08 11.16
N ASP A 729 18.53 -2.01 11.46
CA ASP A 729 18.44 -3.42 11.05
C ASP A 729 18.00 -4.35 12.19
N SER A 730 17.89 -3.81 13.39
CA SER A 730 17.45 -4.58 14.56
C SER A 730 16.69 -3.73 15.57
N THR A 731 15.89 -4.39 16.41
CA THR A 731 15.17 -3.74 17.51
C THR A 731 16.12 -3.07 18.51
N ASN A 732 17.28 -3.69 18.74
CA ASN A 732 18.30 -3.12 19.64
C ASN A 732 18.85 -1.80 19.11
N GLU A 733 19.09 -1.69 17.80
CA GLU A 733 19.52 -0.42 17.18
C GLU A 733 18.45 0.64 17.30
N ARG A 734 17.19 0.28 17.01
CA ARG A 734 16.03 1.18 17.15
C ARG A 734 15.93 1.73 18.58
N ASP A 735 15.97 0.85 19.57
CA ASP A 735 15.82 1.20 20.98
C ASP A 735 17.02 2.03 21.47
N PHE A 736 18.22 1.74 21.00
CA PHE A 736 19.43 2.51 21.30
C PHE A 736 19.32 3.91 20.69
N ALA A 737 18.95 4.02 19.41
CA ALA A 737 18.75 5.29 18.73
C ALA A 737 17.65 6.13 19.39
N SER A 738 16.53 5.51 19.79
CA SER A 738 15.44 6.18 20.52
C SER A 738 15.91 6.72 21.87
N LYS A 739 16.76 5.99 22.58
CA LYS A 739 17.38 6.46 23.84
C LYS A 739 18.32 7.63 23.59
N LEU A 740 19.13 7.61 22.53
CA LEU A 740 19.99 8.72 22.16
C LEU A 740 19.19 9.97 21.81
N ASP A 741 18.09 9.80 21.07
CA ASP A 741 17.23 10.90 20.63
C ASP A 741 16.50 11.61 21.79
N THR A 742 16.23 10.88 22.88
CA THR A 742 15.54 11.39 24.06
C THR A 742 16.47 11.85 25.19
N ASN A 743 17.75 11.42 25.19
CA ASN A 743 18.71 11.74 26.25
C ASN A 743 19.19 13.21 26.16
N SER A 744 19.00 13.97 27.24
CA SER A 744 19.40 15.40 27.30
C SER A 744 20.90 15.63 27.11
N ASP A 745 21.75 14.66 27.45
CA ASP A 745 23.21 14.76 27.38
C ASP A 745 23.76 14.52 25.97
N VAL A 746 22.92 14.04 25.05
CA VAL A 746 23.27 13.84 23.65
C VAL A 746 22.86 15.06 22.84
N ALA A 747 23.85 15.74 22.23
CA ALA A 747 23.62 16.87 21.36
C ALA A 747 23.31 16.43 19.91
N VAL A 748 24.16 15.56 19.37
CA VAL A 748 24.05 15.01 18.02
C VAL A 748 24.65 13.60 17.98
N TYR A 749 24.11 12.74 17.11
CA TYR A 749 24.68 11.42 16.81
C TYR A 749 24.49 11.08 15.32
N VAL A 750 25.25 10.09 14.84
CA VAL A 750 25.28 9.65 13.42
C VAL A 750 25.11 8.14 13.36
#